data_e79d0141f216cbb19823258468da877f
#
_entry.id   e79d0141f216cbb19823258468da877f
#
_cell.length_a   1.000
_cell.length_b   1.000
_cell.length_c   1.000
_cell.angle_alpha   90.00
_cell.angle_beta   90.00
_cell.angle_gamma   90.00
#
_symmetry.space_group_name_H-M   'P 1'
#
loop_
_entity.id
_entity.type
_entity.pdbx_description
1 polymer ?
#
loop_
_entity_poly.entity_id
_entity_poly.type
_entity_poly.pdbx_seq_one_letter_code
_entity_poly.pdbx_strand_id
1 'polypeptide(L)'
;MRISFAKLFIHIFFLISANLFAQQNSLNLEYYFSSDQLLNLDPKIPTPQSVLGFDVGEWHVSHDKLVSYMYALSKASSRVSIENRGKTYENRDLILLTITSEKNHSNIETIISNRKKIYDNSLDISNSPAIIYQGFSIHGNEPSGSNSSLLLAYYLAASNDKFVIDLLNNSVILIDPCMNPDGLQRFASWVNSNKSKTPNGNNYDREFNETWPRGRTNHYWFDLNRDWLAAQHPESQARIKTFNKWVPHILTDHHEMETNSTFFFQPGVKSRTHPLTSKANQDLTKKIAKYHVKNFDNNGVLYFSGERFDDFFYGKGSTFPDINGSIGILFEQASSRGHLQNSANGLLTFSKTIKNQLIASLSSLEALVDLKEDLHNYQIDFFKNSKKESNKYKNEAIIFGDNTDTYRVDKMAEVLLRHEIDVYKLEHDIMHKKIVYNRDNSYLIPKNQKKFKLIEAIFDKRTNFNDSLFYDVSAWTFPYAFDLNFDMGVSNFKLGEKLQNIEDKKFKKVEDNGYAYLIDWSNYKAPAALNHLLNNKIITKVATKEFEINNRSFSYGTLLIPFEINRSKKIKSAFEYISNELNIEIHTVKSGDSDGPDLGSNSFKKINKKEIALIIGNGVNAYDAGEVWHLLDYRSSIAVTKLEINDLSYANLDQFTTIIFPDYKKENEKVYKKLKNWIDRGGTLISYKGNLKSLNKYDMLNTKSKSKDLVAEKVTFENKSNFYGAQVIGGAIFETILDLSHPINYGKTRSKMPIFRNSTIFLDPDTQSYNNPIVYSQNPLLSGYISKENLDLIKGSSVVKIKGNGKGKIIYLTDNTNFRAFWYGTNKILMNAIFFSDFMN
;
A
#
# COMPACT_ATOMS: atom_id res chain seq x y z
N MET A 1 -11.74 -79.95 -12.77
CA MET A 1 -12.23 -78.75 -12.18
C MET A 1 -11.17 -78.17 -11.26
N ARG A 2 -10.22 -77.40 -11.86
CA ARG A 2 -9.26 -76.65 -11.13
C ARG A 2 -9.35 -75.21 -11.68
N ILE A 3 -10.30 -74.44 -11.17
CA ILE A 3 -10.34 -72.97 -11.41
C ILE A 3 -9.28 -72.39 -10.51
N SER A 4 -8.29 -71.84 -11.13
CA SER A 4 -7.07 -71.31 -10.50
C SER A 4 -7.38 -70.21 -9.46
N PHE A 5 -7.02 -70.44 -8.20
CA PHE A 5 -7.03 -69.48 -7.10
C PHE A 5 -6.33 -68.17 -7.44
N ALA A 6 -5.41 -68.20 -8.42
CA ALA A 6 -4.72 -66.98 -8.93
C ALA A 6 -5.65 -65.98 -9.63
N LYS A 7 -6.70 -66.45 -10.36
CA LYS A 7 -7.67 -65.50 -10.98
C LYS A 7 -8.59 -64.85 -9.97
N LEU A 8 -8.96 -65.56 -8.88
CA LEU A 8 -9.74 -64.94 -7.82
C LEU A 8 -8.95 -63.89 -7.03
N PHE A 9 -7.66 -64.12 -6.78
CA PHE A 9 -6.79 -63.17 -6.12
C PHE A 9 -6.52 -61.90 -6.98
N ILE A 10 -6.40 -62.02 -8.28
CA ILE A 10 -6.23 -60.89 -9.21
C ILE A 10 -7.51 -60.06 -9.28
N HIS A 11 -8.69 -60.65 -9.25
CA HIS A 11 -9.95 -59.92 -9.24
C HIS A 11 -10.22 -59.23 -7.88
N ILE A 12 -9.83 -59.80 -6.77
CA ILE A 12 -9.92 -59.20 -5.44
C ILE A 12 -8.88 -58.04 -5.31
N PHE A 13 -7.68 -58.21 -5.83
CA PHE A 13 -6.66 -57.16 -5.84
C PHE A 13 -7.06 -55.99 -6.74
N PHE A 14 -7.72 -56.24 -7.89
CA PHE A 14 -8.28 -55.18 -8.77
C PHE A 14 -9.47 -54.46 -8.14
N LEU A 15 -10.34 -55.17 -7.38
CA LEU A 15 -11.45 -54.55 -6.64
C LEU A 15 -10.97 -53.76 -5.43
N ILE A 16 -9.90 -54.19 -4.76
CA ILE A 16 -9.29 -53.44 -3.66
C ILE A 16 -8.49 -52.24 -4.20
N SER A 17 -7.78 -52.36 -5.30
CA SER A 17 -7.09 -51.23 -5.92
C SER A 17 -8.05 -50.24 -6.58
N ALA A 18 -9.17 -50.70 -7.15
CA ALA A 18 -10.21 -49.80 -7.66
C ALA A 18 -10.91 -49.00 -6.53
N ASN A 19 -11.12 -49.60 -5.34
CA ASN A 19 -11.61 -48.86 -4.20
C ASN A 19 -10.59 -47.93 -3.54
N LEU A 20 -9.28 -48.19 -3.68
CA LEU A 20 -8.23 -47.29 -3.20
C LEU A 20 -8.03 -46.07 -4.14
N PHE A 21 -8.45 -46.14 -5.41
CA PHE A 21 -8.47 -44.97 -6.30
C PHE A 21 -9.81 -44.20 -6.33
N ALA A 22 -10.87 -44.73 -5.66
CA ALA A 22 -12.21 -44.13 -5.68
C ALA A 22 -12.62 -43.44 -4.36
N GLN A 23 -11.74 -43.36 -3.38
CA GLN A 23 -11.93 -42.40 -2.28
C GLN A 23 -11.41 -41.01 -2.68
N GLN A 24 -12.03 -40.39 -3.67
CA GLN A 24 -12.18 -38.95 -3.67
C GLN A 24 -13.04 -38.65 -2.43
N ASN A 25 -12.40 -38.35 -1.26
CA ASN A 25 -13.11 -37.89 -0.09
C ASN A 25 -13.98 -36.73 -0.57
N SER A 26 -15.31 -36.87 -0.46
CA SER A 26 -16.21 -35.78 -0.75
C SER A 26 -15.78 -34.61 0.15
N LEU A 27 -15.56 -33.43 -0.42
CA LEU A 27 -15.17 -32.22 0.31
C LEU A 27 -16.39 -31.60 1.03
N ASN A 28 -17.25 -32.45 1.59
CA ASN A 28 -18.41 -32.03 2.38
C ASN A 28 -17.99 -31.41 3.73
N LEU A 29 -18.96 -30.95 4.49
CA LEU A 29 -18.73 -30.33 5.80
C LEU A 29 -17.98 -31.25 6.79
N GLU A 30 -18.12 -32.58 6.67
CA GLU A 30 -17.43 -33.56 7.52
C GLU A 30 -15.91 -33.56 7.37
N TYR A 31 -15.39 -33.09 6.24
CA TYR A 31 -13.96 -32.87 6.08
C TYR A 31 -13.41 -31.73 6.96
N TYR A 32 -14.22 -30.70 7.18
CA TYR A 32 -13.81 -29.46 7.85
C TYR A 32 -14.16 -29.44 9.33
N PHE A 33 -15.28 -30.05 9.72
CA PHE A 33 -15.83 -30.05 11.09
C PHE A 33 -15.84 -31.45 11.68
N SER A 34 -15.71 -31.54 13.01
CA SER A 34 -15.88 -32.79 13.72
C SER A 34 -17.37 -33.20 13.76
N SER A 35 -17.64 -34.47 14.01
CA SER A 35 -19.02 -34.98 14.16
C SER A 35 -19.80 -34.20 15.21
N ASP A 36 -19.18 -33.85 16.33
CA ASP A 36 -19.82 -33.08 17.40
C ASP A 36 -20.22 -31.67 16.93
N GLN A 37 -19.37 -31.00 16.11
CA GLN A 37 -19.69 -29.70 15.56
C GLN A 37 -20.84 -29.71 14.56
N LEU A 38 -21.10 -30.86 13.92
CA LEU A 38 -22.17 -31.02 12.94
C LEU A 38 -23.52 -31.41 13.55
N LEU A 39 -23.52 -31.92 14.79
CA LEU A 39 -24.76 -32.48 15.43
C LEU A 39 -25.86 -31.44 15.64
N ASN A 40 -25.52 -30.19 15.92
CA ASN A 40 -26.43 -29.13 16.36
C ASN A 40 -26.57 -27.99 15.35
N LEU A 41 -26.42 -28.27 14.04
CA LEU A 41 -26.60 -27.25 13.01
C LEU A 41 -28.09 -27.04 12.68
N ASP A 42 -28.53 -25.80 12.55
CA ASP A 42 -29.87 -25.44 12.08
C ASP A 42 -29.99 -25.73 10.56
N PRO A 43 -30.85 -26.70 10.15
CA PRO A 43 -30.98 -27.05 8.74
C PRO A 43 -31.63 -25.96 7.88
N LYS A 44 -32.17 -24.90 8.47
CA LYS A 44 -32.76 -23.77 7.76
C LYS A 44 -31.67 -22.81 7.23
N ILE A 45 -30.47 -22.87 7.79
CA ILE A 45 -29.34 -22.03 7.36
C ILE A 45 -28.70 -22.68 6.15
N PRO A 46 -28.62 -21.96 4.99
CA PRO A 46 -28.09 -22.54 3.75
C PRO A 46 -26.57 -22.83 3.90
N THR A 47 -26.17 -24.06 3.53
CA THR A 47 -24.77 -24.44 3.44
C THR A 47 -24.10 -23.70 2.29
N PRO A 48 -22.77 -23.50 2.32
CA PRO A 48 -22.06 -22.93 1.17
C PRO A 48 -22.35 -23.68 -0.14
N GLN A 49 -22.33 -25.00 -0.12
CA GLN A 49 -22.61 -25.87 -1.27
C GLN A 49 -24.01 -25.64 -1.86
N SER A 50 -25.05 -25.45 -1.03
CA SER A 50 -26.42 -25.25 -1.51
C SER A 50 -26.61 -23.96 -2.31
N VAL A 51 -25.78 -22.93 -2.06
CA VAL A 51 -25.82 -21.63 -2.76
C VAL A 51 -24.82 -21.55 -3.88
N LEU A 52 -23.60 -22.06 -3.68
CA LEU A 52 -22.51 -21.97 -4.66
C LEU A 52 -22.64 -23.02 -5.77
N GLY A 53 -23.28 -24.17 -5.50
CA GLY A 53 -23.39 -25.29 -6.42
C GLY A 53 -22.17 -26.21 -6.45
N PHE A 54 -21.20 -26.02 -5.54
CA PHE A 54 -20.02 -26.86 -5.37
C PHE A 54 -19.54 -26.83 -3.92
N ASP A 55 -18.78 -27.83 -3.49
CA ASP A 55 -18.22 -27.90 -2.16
C ASP A 55 -17.03 -26.94 -2.00
N VAL A 56 -16.87 -26.36 -0.80
CA VAL A 56 -15.75 -25.47 -0.49
C VAL A 56 -14.43 -26.24 -0.66
N GLY A 57 -13.51 -25.68 -1.43
CA GLY A 57 -12.23 -26.34 -1.78
C GLY A 57 -12.26 -27.13 -3.08
N GLU A 58 -13.44 -27.35 -3.68
CA GLU A 58 -13.53 -27.93 -5.03
C GLU A 58 -13.16 -26.90 -6.12
N TRP A 59 -13.60 -25.67 -5.94
CA TRP A 59 -13.26 -24.52 -6.79
C TRP A 59 -12.80 -23.37 -5.92
N HIS A 60 -11.94 -22.51 -6.44
CA HIS A 60 -11.61 -21.24 -5.81
C HIS A 60 -12.79 -20.29 -5.92
N VAL A 61 -13.30 -19.81 -4.78
CA VAL A 61 -14.45 -18.90 -4.78
C VAL A 61 -14.08 -17.57 -5.46
N SER A 62 -14.90 -17.14 -6.43
CA SER A 62 -14.81 -15.80 -7.00
C SER A 62 -15.52 -14.78 -6.11
N HIS A 63 -15.17 -13.50 -6.22
CA HIS A 63 -15.73 -12.47 -5.35
C HIS A 63 -17.27 -12.36 -5.46
N ASP A 64 -17.84 -12.47 -6.65
CA ASP A 64 -19.28 -12.44 -6.89
C ASP A 64 -20.02 -13.59 -6.19
N LYS A 65 -19.47 -14.82 -6.25
CA LYS A 65 -20.03 -15.99 -5.54
C LYS A 65 -19.87 -15.87 -4.03
N LEU A 66 -18.72 -15.38 -3.55
CA LEU A 66 -18.50 -15.10 -2.12
C LEU A 66 -19.57 -14.14 -1.58
N VAL A 67 -19.76 -13.01 -2.25
CA VAL A 67 -20.75 -12.00 -1.87
C VAL A 67 -22.17 -12.55 -1.93
N SER A 68 -22.51 -13.31 -2.97
CA SER A 68 -23.83 -13.95 -3.11
C SER A 68 -24.13 -14.87 -1.94
N TYR A 69 -23.16 -15.71 -1.52
CA TYR A 69 -23.34 -16.56 -0.34
C TYR A 69 -23.51 -15.75 0.95
N MET A 70 -22.68 -14.75 1.20
CA MET A 70 -22.75 -13.96 2.42
C MET A 70 -24.11 -13.22 2.54
N TYR A 71 -24.68 -12.72 1.45
CA TYR A 71 -26.03 -12.15 1.46
C TYR A 71 -27.13 -13.22 1.69
N ALA A 72 -26.99 -14.42 1.13
CA ALA A 72 -27.92 -15.51 1.39
C ALA A 72 -27.91 -15.90 2.86
N LEU A 73 -26.72 -15.99 3.47
CA LEU A 73 -26.54 -16.30 4.88
C LEU A 73 -27.15 -15.22 5.80
N SER A 74 -26.91 -13.95 5.49
CA SER A 74 -27.47 -12.81 6.26
C SER A 74 -29.00 -12.75 6.20
N LYS A 75 -29.62 -13.20 5.11
CA LYS A 75 -31.08 -13.29 4.99
C LYS A 75 -31.68 -14.45 5.79
N ALA A 76 -30.91 -15.53 5.97
CA ALA A 76 -31.39 -16.76 6.61
C ALA A 76 -31.19 -16.76 8.14
N SER A 77 -30.24 -15.99 8.68
CA SER A 77 -29.87 -16.00 10.09
C SER A 77 -29.95 -14.62 10.74
N SER A 78 -30.73 -14.51 11.82
CA SER A 78 -30.80 -13.30 12.67
C SER A 78 -29.52 -12.99 13.43
N ARG A 79 -28.55 -13.93 13.45
CA ARG A 79 -27.22 -13.75 14.04
C ARG A 79 -26.25 -12.98 13.13
N VAL A 80 -26.61 -12.76 11.86
CA VAL A 80 -25.71 -12.21 10.83
C VAL A 80 -26.31 -10.95 10.23
N SER A 81 -25.59 -9.84 10.34
CA SER A 81 -25.86 -8.64 9.54
C SER A 81 -24.70 -8.38 8.58
N ILE A 82 -24.98 -7.70 7.47
CA ILE A 82 -24.00 -7.36 6.44
C ILE A 82 -24.01 -5.86 6.14
N GLU A 83 -22.83 -5.26 6.10
CA GLU A 83 -22.60 -3.86 5.74
C GLU A 83 -21.82 -3.78 4.42
N ASN A 84 -22.30 -2.99 3.45
CA ASN A 84 -21.51 -2.61 2.28
C ASN A 84 -20.77 -1.30 2.60
N ARG A 85 -19.44 -1.35 2.68
CA ARG A 85 -18.56 -0.26 3.09
C ARG A 85 -18.05 0.59 1.93
N GLY A 86 -18.58 0.38 0.72
CA GLY A 86 -18.18 1.06 -0.51
C GLY A 86 -17.71 0.11 -1.60
N LYS A 87 -16.96 0.64 -2.57
CA LYS A 87 -16.52 -0.07 -3.77
C LYS A 87 -15.01 0.00 -3.95
N THR A 88 -14.45 -1.05 -4.59
CA THR A 88 -13.08 -1.03 -5.11
C THR A 88 -12.97 -0.16 -6.37
N TYR A 89 -11.75 -0.01 -6.90
CA TYR A 89 -11.53 0.64 -8.21
C TYR A 89 -12.25 -0.08 -9.36
N GLU A 90 -12.45 -1.40 -9.29
CA GLU A 90 -13.20 -2.19 -10.28
C GLU A 90 -14.71 -2.28 -9.94
N ASN A 91 -15.19 -1.41 -9.06
CA ASN A 91 -16.60 -1.30 -8.65
C ASN A 91 -17.17 -2.55 -7.95
N ARG A 92 -16.31 -3.35 -7.28
CA ARG A 92 -16.75 -4.49 -6.45
C ARG A 92 -17.07 -4.07 -5.04
N ASP A 93 -18.05 -4.73 -4.43
CA ASP A 93 -18.52 -4.45 -3.07
C ASP A 93 -17.46 -4.79 -2.01
N LEU A 94 -17.26 -3.88 -1.05
CA LEU A 94 -16.47 -4.09 0.15
C LEU A 94 -17.42 -4.45 1.30
N ILE A 95 -17.69 -5.74 1.47
CA ILE A 95 -18.66 -6.22 2.49
C ILE A 95 -17.98 -6.52 3.82
N LEU A 96 -18.73 -6.36 4.89
CA LEU A 96 -18.38 -6.78 6.25
C LEU A 96 -19.57 -7.51 6.87
N LEU A 97 -19.34 -8.69 7.45
CA LEU A 97 -20.33 -9.36 8.27
C LEU A 97 -20.09 -9.01 9.74
N THR A 98 -21.19 -8.77 10.44
CA THR A 98 -21.20 -8.71 11.90
C THR A 98 -22.00 -9.91 12.40
N ILE A 99 -21.35 -10.80 13.15
CA ILE A 99 -21.96 -12.02 13.68
C ILE A 99 -21.94 -11.98 15.20
N THR A 100 -23.11 -12.06 15.81
CA THR A 100 -23.31 -12.02 17.26
C THR A 100 -24.72 -12.53 17.62
N SER A 101 -25.08 -12.61 18.91
CA SER A 101 -26.43 -12.99 19.31
C SER A 101 -27.48 -11.94 18.92
N GLU A 102 -28.75 -12.36 18.77
CA GLU A 102 -29.86 -11.45 18.49
C GLU A 102 -29.98 -10.33 19.54
N LYS A 103 -29.71 -10.64 20.81
CA LYS A 103 -29.66 -9.66 21.89
C LYS A 103 -28.60 -8.57 21.62
N ASN A 104 -27.41 -8.96 21.20
CA ASN A 104 -26.35 -8.02 20.88
C ASN A 104 -26.68 -7.23 19.61
N HIS A 105 -27.28 -7.85 18.58
CA HIS A 105 -27.75 -7.13 17.38
C HIS A 105 -28.77 -6.04 17.73
N SER A 106 -29.74 -6.34 18.60
CA SER A 106 -30.74 -5.37 19.06
C SER A 106 -30.11 -4.18 19.81
N ASN A 107 -28.90 -4.34 20.35
CA ASN A 107 -28.18 -3.32 21.12
C ASN A 107 -26.89 -2.84 20.43
N ILE A 108 -26.72 -3.11 19.13
CA ILE A 108 -25.44 -2.95 18.43
C ILE A 108 -24.89 -1.51 18.50
N GLU A 109 -25.74 -0.50 18.31
CA GLU A 109 -25.34 0.92 18.38
C GLU A 109 -24.90 1.32 19.80
N THR A 110 -25.54 0.75 20.82
CA THR A 110 -25.14 0.93 22.23
C THR A 110 -23.76 0.30 22.48
N ILE A 111 -23.53 -0.90 21.95
CA ILE A 111 -22.22 -1.58 22.04
C ILE A 111 -21.14 -0.69 21.39
N ILE A 112 -21.35 -0.21 20.15
CA ILE A 112 -20.40 0.64 19.42
C ILE A 112 -20.14 1.93 20.20
N SER A 113 -21.21 2.60 20.69
CA SER A 113 -21.08 3.84 21.47
C SER A 113 -20.29 3.61 22.76
N ASN A 114 -20.59 2.52 23.49
CA ASN A 114 -19.88 2.18 24.72
C ASN A 114 -18.38 1.90 24.46
N ARG A 115 -18.01 1.29 23.32
CA ARG A 115 -16.59 1.06 22.99
C ARG A 115 -15.78 2.35 22.97
N LYS A 116 -16.38 3.48 22.54
CA LYS A 116 -15.69 4.79 22.51
C LYS A 116 -15.36 5.32 23.91
N LYS A 117 -16.07 4.87 24.97
CA LYS A 117 -15.79 5.26 26.36
C LYS A 117 -14.43 4.78 26.88
N ILE A 118 -13.77 3.86 26.15
CA ILE A 118 -12.43 3.41 26.50
C ILE A 118 -11.40 4.55 26.45
N TYR A 119 -11.60 5.53 25.58
CA TYR A 119 -10.71 6.68 25.46
C TYR A 119 -10.74 7.60 26.69
N ASP A 120 -11.86 7.60 27.43
CA ASP A 120 -12.08 8.41 28.61
C ASP A 120 -11.92 7.60 29.91
N ASN A 121 -11.51 6.32 29.80
CA ASN A 121 -11.44 5.36 30.92
C ASN A 121 -12.75 5.18 31.69
N SER A 122 -13.89 5.31 31.01
CA SER A 122 -15.24 5.15 31.57
C SER A 122 -16.00 3.93 31.04
N LEU A 123 -15.30 3.02 30.34
CA LEU A 123 -15.88 1.77 29.82
C LEU A 123 -16.18 0.81 30.99
N ASP A 124 -17.44 0.40 31.09
CA ASP A 124 -17.83 -0.76 31.92
C ASP A 124 -17.57 -2.05 31.15
N ILE A 125 -16.57 -2.83 31.63
CA ILE A 125 -16.16 -4.09 30.99
C ILE A 125 -17.05 -5.27 31.36
N SER A 126 -17.74 -5.20 32.49
CA SER A 126 -18.55 -6.33 33.01
C SER A 126 -19.67 -6.74 32.03
N ASN A 127 -20.25 -5.73 31.35
CA ASN A 127 -21.36 -5.91 30.41
C ASN A 127 -20.95 -5.69 28.93
N SER A 128 -19.65 -5.52 28.64
CA SER A 128 -19.16 -5.27 27.28
C SER A 128 -18.79 -6.57 26.60
N PRO A 129 -19.31 -6.87 25.38
CA PRO A 129 -18.84 -8.00 24.59
C PRO A 129 -17.39 -7.77 24.12
N ALA A 130 -16.62 -8.85 24.04
CA ALA A 130 -15.33 -8.81 23.37
C ALA A 130 -15.51 -8.69 21.85
N ILE A 131 -14.60 -8.02 21.13
CA ILE A 131 -14.70 -7.79 19.69
C ILE A 131 -13.47 -8.34 18.99
N ILE A 132 -13.68 -9.17 17.98
CA ILE A 132 -12.64 -9.64 17.06
C ILE A 132 -12.96 -9.23 15.64
N TYR A 133 -11.93 -8.83 14.88
CA TYR A 133 -11.99 -8.57 13.46
C TYR A 133 -11.13 -9.60 12.73
N GLN A 134 -11.75 -10.50 11.98
CA GLN A 134 -11.05 -11.49 11.17
C GLN A 134 -11.03 -11.02 9.71
N GLY A 135 -9.82 -10.73 9.20
CA GLY A 135 -9.59 -10.24 7.85
C GLY A 135 -8.96 -11.30 6.95
N PHE A 136 -9.56 -11.53 5.76
CA PHE A 136 -9.15 -12.58 4.84
C PHE A 136 -8.74 -12.03 3.49
N SER A 137 -7.74 -12.67 2.88
CA SER A 137 -7.28 -12.47 1.48
C SER A 137 -7.06 -10.99 1.12
N ILE A 138 -6.27 -10.28 1.93
CA ILE A 138 -5.76 -8.94 1.56
C ILE A 138 -4.82 -9.04 0.36
N HIS A 139 -4.17 -10.18 0.17
CA HIS A 139 -3.56 -10.59 -1.08
C HIS A 139 -4.51 -11.55 -1.79
N GLY A 140 -5.00 -11.17 -2.97
CA GLY A 140 -6.06 -11.93 -3.63
C GLY A 140 -5.65 -13.32 -4.12
N ASN A 141 -4.34 -13.55 -4.34
CA ASN A 141 -3.81 -14.88 -4.67
C ASN A 141 -3.39 -15.72 -3.45
N GLU A 142 -3.90 -15.37 -2.29
CA GLU A 142 -3.82 -16.11 -1.03
C GLU A 142 -5.26 -16.50 -0.62
N PRO A 143 -5.94 -17.39 -1.36
CA PRO A 143 -7.40 -17.51 -1.37
C PRO A 143 -7.96 -18.43 -0.28
N SER A 144 -7.13 -19.23 0.42
CA SER A 144 -7.62 -20.18 1.43
C SER A 144 -8.38 -19.50 2.56
N GLY A 145 -7.98 -18.26 2.92
CA GLY A 145 -8.69 -17.45 3.90
C GLY A 145 -10.11 -17.09 3.48
N SER A 146 -10.32 -16.53 2.28
CA SER A 146 -11.68 -16.20 1.78
C SER A 146 -12.57 -17.44 1.66
N ASN A 147 -12.02 -18.59 1.24
CA ASN A 147 -12.78 -19.84 1.21
C ASN A 147 -13.08 -20.37 2.60
N SER A 148 -12.16 -20.21 3.57
CA SER A 148 -12.39 -20.54 4.97
C SER A 148 -13.47 -19.67 5.61
N SER A 149 -13.57 -18.39 5.23
CA SER A 149 -14.58 -17.47 5.76
C SER A 149 -16.02 -17.91 5.45
N LEU A 150 -16.24 -18.64 4.34
CA LEU A 150 -17.55 -19.26 4.01
C LEU A 150 -17.98 -20.27 5.08
N LEU A 151 -17.04 -21.15 5.47
CA LEU A 151 -17.26 -22.18 6.46
C LEU A 151 -17.41 -21.60 7.87
N LEU A 152 -16.56 -20.63 8.22
CA LEU A 152 -16.62 -19.94 9.50
C LEU A 152 -17.95 -19.22 9.69
N ALA A 153 -18.36 -18.42 8.70
CA ALA A 153 -19.62 -17.68 8.75
C ALA A 153 -20.83 -18.63 8.84
N TYR A 154 -20.83 -19.74 8.06
CA TYR A 154 -21.84 -20.78 8.13
C TYR A 154 -21.94 -21.38 9.52
N TYR A 155 -20.82 -21.85 10.09
CA TYR A 155 -20.78 -22.50 11.39
C TYR A 155 -21.32 -21.58 12.50
N LEU A 156 -20.88 -20.32 12.53
CA LEU A 156 -21.35 -19.35 13.52
C LEU A 156 -22.84 -19.00 13.37
N ALA A 157 -23.34 -18.99 12.14
CA ALA A 157 -24.75 -18.70 11.85
C ALA A 157 -25.67 -19.89 12.19
N ALA A 158 -25.21 -21.12 11.94
CA ALA A 158 -26.03 -22.34 11.98
C ALA A 158 -25.89 -23.14 13.29
N SER A 159 -24.75 -23.09 13.97
CA SER A 159 -24.50 -23.95 15.13
C SER A 159 -25.27 -23.51 16.36
N ASN A 160 -25.94 -24.48 17.01
CA ASN A 160 -26.60 -24.34 18.31
C ASN A 160 -25.79 -24.99 19.45
N ASP A 161 -24.51 -25.28 19.22
CA ASP A 161 -23.61 -25.75 20.26
C ASP A 161 -23.49 -24.73 21.38
N LYS A 162 -23.36 -25.21 22.60
CA LYS A 162 -23.21 -24.36 23.79
C LYS A 162 -22.05 -23.37 23.65
N PHE A 163 -20.91 -23.84 23.12
CA PHE A 163 -19.76 -22.96 22.88
C PHE A 163 -20.09 -21.78 21.95
N VAL A 164 -20.78 -22.05 20.81
CA VAL A 164 -21.12 -21.00 19.83
C VAL A 164 -22.17 -20.05 20.43
N ILE A 165 -23.16 -20.55 21.15
CA ILE A 165 -24.17 -19.72 21.83
C ILE A 165 -23.51 -18.80 22.86
N ASP A 166 -22.63 -19.35 23.72
CA ASP A 166 -21.91 -18.58 24.73
C ASP A 166 -20.94 -17.55 24.09
N LEU A 167 -20.24 -17.95 23.05
CA LEU A 167 -19.39 -17.05 22.25
C LEU A 167 -20.19 -15.86 21.72
N LEU A 168 -21.30 -16.10 21.02
CA LEU A 168 -22.10 -15.04 20.39
C LEU A 168 -22.77 -14.12 21.42
N ASN A 169 -23.13 -14.65 22.60
CA ASN A 169 -23.68 -13.83 23.69
C ASN A 169 -22.63 -12.89 24.31
N ASN A 170 -21.36 -13.30 24.32
CA ASN A 170 -20.25 -12.57 24.97
C ASN A 170 -19.35 -11.82 24.00
N SER A 171 -19.57 -11.91 22.69
CA SER A 171 -18.71 -11.29 21.69
C SER A 171 -19.45 -10.76 20.47
N VAL A 172 -18.74 -9.90 19.72
CA VAL A 172 -19.08 -9.46 18.35
C VAL A 172 -17.94 -9.88 17.44
N ILE A 173 -18.26 -10.66 16.42
CA ILE A 173 -17.31 -11.18 15.44
C ILE A 173 -17.51 -10.42 14.14
N LEU A 174 -16.49 -9.70 13.70
CA LEU A 174 -16.44 -9.00 12.41
C LEU A 174 -15.69 -9.89 11.44
N ILE A 175 -16.32 -10.27 10.34
CA ILE A 175 -15.69 -11.04 9.25
C ILE A 175 -15.60 -10.14 8.02
N ASP A 176 -14.36 -9.83 7.59
CA ASP A 176 -14.06 -9.23 6.30
C ASP A 176 -13.65 -10.35 5.34
N PRO A 177 -14.58 -10.94 4.59
CA PRO A 177 -14.34 -12.20 3.91
C PRO A 177 -13.38 -12.08 2.71
N CYS A 178 -13.16 -10.85 2.24
CA CYS A 178 -12.21 -10.54 1.19
C CYS A 178 -11.78 -9.07 1.22
N MET A 179 -10.61 -8.79 1.79
CA MET A 179 -10.06 -7.44 1.87
C MET A 179 -9.52 -6.90 0.54
N ASN A 180 -9.38 -7.76 -0.49
CA ASN A 180 -8.94 -7.41 -1.84
C ASN A 180 -9.80 -8.08 -2.92
N PRO A 181 -11.02 -7.58 -3.15
CA PRO A 181 -11.93 -8.14 -4.15
C PRO A 181 -11.36 -8.24 -5.57
N ASP A 182 -10.63 -7.22 -6.03
CA ASP A 182 -10.07 -7.16 -7.39
C ASP A 182 -8.98 -8.20 -7.58
N GLY A 183 -8.11 -8.36 -6.59
CA GLY A 183 -7.06 -9.38 -6.60
C GLY A 183 -7.62 -10.81 -6.52
N LEU A 184 -8.59 -11.06 -5.63
CA LEU A 184 -9.24 -12.37 -5.50
C LEU A 184 -9.93 -12.78 -6.80
N GLN A 185 -10.69 -11.88 -7.42
CA GLN A 185 -11.38 -12.14 -8.69
C GLN A 185 -10.39 -12.48 -9.81
N ARG A 186 -9.29 -11.73 -9.90
CA ARG A 186 -8.23 -11.97 -10.90
C ARG A 186 -7.61 -13.35 -10.72
N PHE A 187 -7.27 -13.72 -9.49
CA PHE A 187 -6.69 -15.02 -9.17
C PHE A 187 -7.68 -16.17 -9.40
N ALA A 188 -8.91 -16.09 -8.86
CA ALA A 188 -9.91 -17.13 -9.03
C ALA A 188 -10.23 -17.41 -10.50
N SER A 189 -10.32 -16.36 -11.33
CA SER A 189 -10.53 -16.50 -12.78
C SER A 189 -9.36 -17.23 -13.44
N TRP A 190 -8.11 -16.93 -13.06
CA TRP A 190 -6.93 -17.61 -13.58
C TRP A 190 -6.90 -19.08 -13.18
N VAL A 191 -6.94 -19.37 -11.88
CA VAL A 191 -6.74 -20.73 -11.36
C VAL A 191 -7.88 -21.67 -11.79
N ASN A 192 -9.12 -21.21 -11.78
CA ASN A 192 -10.28 -22.02 -12.18
C ASN A 192 -10.30 -22.29 -13.69
N SER A 193 -9.87 -21.33 -14.52
CA SER A 193 -9.79 -21.55 -15.98
C SER A 193 -8.66 -22.50 -16.40
N ASN A 194 -7.71 -22.78 -15.52
CA ASN A 194 -6.61 -23.72 -15.75
C ASN A 194 -6.76 -25.04 -14.97
N LYS A 195 -7.86 -25.21 -14.20
CA LYS A 195 -8.14 -26.44 -13.45
C LYS A 195 -8.39 -27.62 -14.39
N SER A 196 -7.63 -28.70 -14.21
CA SER A 196 -7.85 -29.96 -14.90
C SER A 196 -8.89 -30.84 -14.17
N LYS A 197 -9.64 -31.67 -14.91
CA LYS A 197 -10.54 -32.67 -14.30
C LYS A 197 -9.76 -33.67 -13.42
N THR A 198 -8.54 -34.03 -13.85
CA THR A 198 -7.61 -34.82 -13.06
C THR A 198 -6.52 -33.90 -12.54
N PRO A 199 -6.54 -33.51 -11.25
CA PRO A 199 -5.57 -32.59 -10.68
C PRO A 199 -4.12 -33.08 -10.81
N ASN A 200 -3.19 -32.19 -11.09
CA ASN A 200 -1.78 -32.46 -11.23
C ASN A 200 -0.96 -31.53 -10.34
N GLY A 201 -0.21 -32.11 -9.39
CA GLY A 201 0.59 -31.36 -8.43
C GLY A 201 1.97 -30.89 -8.93
N ASN A 202 2.29 -31.07 -10.22
CA ASN A 202 3.59 -30.68 -10.77
C ASN A 202 3.74 -29.16 -10.83
N ASN A 203 4.80 -28.62 -10.21
CA ASN A 203 5.07 -27.19 -10.07
C ASN A 203 5.20 -26.41 -11.40
N TYR A 204 5.40 -27.11 -12.52
CA TYR A 204 5.46 -26.52 -13.86
C TYR A 204 4.09 -26.40 -14.52
N ASP A 205 3.01 -26.92 -13.90
CA ASP A 205 1.68 -26.77 -14.44
C ASP A 205 1.29 -25.30 -14.57
N ARG A 206 0.52 -25.00 -15.63
CA ARG A 206 0.06 -23.64 -15.94
C ARG A 206 -0.79 -23.06 -14.81
N GLU A 207 -1.53 -23.86 -14.08
CA GLU A 207 -2.38 -23.47 -12.97
C GLU A 207 -1.62 -22.65 -11.91
N PHE A 208 -0.36 -23.04 -11.59
CA PHE A 208 0.45 -22.41 -10.56
C PHE A 208 1.25 -21.19 -11.04
N ASN A 209 1.24 -20.93 -12.36
CA ASN A 209 2.04 -19.88 -12.99
C ASN A 209 1.17 -18.71 -13.44
N GLU A 210 0.64 -17.97 -12.48
CA GLU A 210 -0.18 -16.77 -12.74
C GLU A 210 0.49 -15.81 -13.73
N THR A 211 -0.29 -15.32 -14.69
CA THR A 211 0.16 -14.23 -15.56
C THR A 211 0.41 -12.95 -14.77
N TRP A 212 1.40 -12.17 -15.21
CA TRP A 212 1.66 -10.83 -14.70
C TRP A 212 0.37 -9.97 -14.79
N PRO A 213 0.01 -9.13 -13.79
CA PRO A 213 0.76 -8.79 -12.55
C PRO A 213 0.49 -9.75 -11.38
N ARG A 214 -0.25 -10.86 -11.57
CA ARG A 214 -0.75 -11.80 -10.57
C ARG A 214 -1.91 -11.24 -9.74
N GLY A 215 -2.55 -12.10 -8.95
CA GLY A 215 -3.71 -11.75 -8.13
C GLY A 215 -3.36 -11.14 -6.77
N ARG A 216 -2.08 -10.96 -6.41
CA ARG A 216 -1.68 -10.45 -5.09
C ARG A 216 -2.23 -9.05 -4.81
N THR A 217 -2.16 -8.17 -5.79
CA THR A 217 -2.38 -6.73 -5.68
C THR A 217 -3.81 -6.31 -6.06
N ASN A 218 -4.20 -5.09 -5.68
CA ASN A 218 -5.47 -4.50 -6.11
C ASN A 218 -5.46 -4.11 -7.60
N HIS A 219 -6.45 -3.31 -8.07
CA HIS A 219 -6.56 -2.87 -9.47
C HIS A 219 -5.30 -2.18 -9.98
N TYR A 220 -4.77 -1.19 -9.24
CA TYR A 220 -3.57 -0.44 -9.63
C TYR A 220 -2.25 -1.09 -9.18
N TRP A 221 -2.26 -2.36 -8.86
CA TRP A 221 -1.12 -3.21 -8.49
C TRP A 221 -0.43 -2.81 -7.19
N PHE A 222 -1.17 -2.25 -6.21
CA PHE A 222 -0.69 -1.99 -4.87
C PHE A 222 -0.84 -3.18 -3.94
N ASP A 223 0.13 -3.36 -3.06
CA ASP A 223 0.03 -4.26 -1.92
C ASP A 223 -0.79 -3.58 -0.81
N LEU A 224 -2.04 -4.02 -0.66
CA LEU A 224 -2.96 -3.45 0.33
C LEU A 224 -2.54 -3.72 1.78
N ASN A 225 -1.67 -4.74 2.01
CA ASN A 225 -1.09 -5.01 3.33
C ASN A 225 0.15 -4.15 3.62
N ARG A 226 0.31 -3.05 2.92
CA ARG A 226 1.26 -1.97 3.18
C ARG A 226 0.57 -0.62 3.32
N ASP A 227 -0.77 -0.59 3.24
CA ASP A 227 -1.56 0.64 3.18
C ASP A 227 -2.46 0.87 4.40
N TRP A 228 -2.28 0.12 5.51
CA TRP A 228 -3.06 0.34 6.74
C TRP A 228 -2.78 1.71 7.37
N LEU A 229 -1.52 2.15 7.38
CA LEU A 229 -1.14 3.43 7.98
C LEU A 229 -1.35 4.61 7.02
N ALA A 230 -0.99 4.45 5.75
CA ALA A 230 -1.13 5.51 4.73
C ALA A 230 -2.58 5.66 4.23
N ALA A 231 -3.37 4.59 4.24
CA ALA A 231 -4.79 4.55 3.88
C ALA A 231 -5.13 5.29 2.56
N GLN A 232 -4.34 5.02 1.50
CA GLN A 232 -4.49 5.73 0.22
C GLN A 232 -5.60 5.15 -0.66
N HIS A 233 -5.89 3.85 -0.52
CA HIS A 233 -6.81 3.11 -1.39
C HIS A 233 -8.20 2.94 -0.76
N PRO A 234 -9.28 2.86 -1.55
CA PRO A 234 -10.66 2.75 -1.05
C PRO A 234 -10.84 1.54 -0.12
N GLU A 235 -10.19 0.41 -0.42
CA GLU A 235 -10.22 -0.80 0.40
C GLU A 235 -9.62 -0.53 1.79
N SER A 236 -8.51 0.19 1.86
CA SER A 236 -7.84 0.55 3.11
C SER A 236 -8.65 1.57 3.91
N GLN A 237 -9.25 2.56 3.24
CA GLN A 237 -10.09 3.56 3.90
C GLN A 237 -11.33 2.91 4.56
N ALA A 238 -11.96 1.95 3.88
CA ALA A 238 -13.08 1.19 4.41
C ALA A 238 -12.68 0.40 5.67
N ARG A 239 -11.50 -0.27 5.66
CA ARG A 239 -10.99 -1.02 6.81
C ARG A 239 -10.66 -0.13 8.00
N ILE A 240 -9.97 1.00 7.78
CA ILE A 240 -9.62 1.95 8.85
C ILE A 240 -10.88 2.53 9.50
N LYS A 241 -11.89 2.89 8.70
CA LYS A 241 -13.19 3.34 9.22
C LYS A 241 -13.84 2.27 10.11
N THR A 242 -13.83 1.00 9.66
CA THR A 242 -14.33 -0.13 10.44
C THR A 242 -13.54 -0.32 11.73
N PHE A 243 -12.21 -0.33 11.66
CA PHE A 243 -11.35 -0.49 12.82
C PHE A 243 -11.58 0.61 13.86
N ASN A 244 -11.65 1.86 13.43
CA ASN A 244 -11.93 2.99 14.32
C ASN A 244 -13.36 2.93 14.90
N LYS A 245 -14.37 2.49 14.13
CA LYS A 245 -15.76 2.32 14.61
C LYS A 245 -15.82 1.33 15.77
N TRP A 246 -15.15 0.18 15.66
CA TRP A 246 -15.31 -0.95 16.57
C TRP A 246 -14.25 -1.05 17.66
N VAL A 247 -13.05 -0.54 17.46
CA VAL A 247 -11.88 -0.68 18.35
C VAL A 247 -11.72 -2.15 18.82
N PRO A 248 -11.50 -3.12 17.89
CA PRO A 248 -11.50 -4.54 18.23
C PRO A 248 -10.41 -4.89 19.25
N HIS A 249 -10.57 -5.97 20.00
CA HIS A 249 -9.53 -6.48 20.91
C HIS A 249 -8.45 -7.24 20.14
N ILE A 250 -8.88 -8.04 19.17
CA ILE A 250 -8.01 -8.83 18.29
C ILE A 250 -8.34 -8.49 16.84
N LEU A 251 -7.32 -8.37 16.00
CA LEU A 251 -7.44 -8.40 14.55
C LEU A 251 -6.57 -9.51 14.00
N THR A 252 -7.16 -10.44 13.23
CA THR A 252 -6.41 -11.50 12.54
C THR A 252 -6.27 -11.18 11.07
N ASP A 253 -5.07 -11.39 10.52
CA ASP A 253 -4.68 -11.13 9.13
C ASP A 253 -4.22 -12.46 8.50
N HIS A 254 -5.10 -13.04 7.67
CA HIS A 254 -4.94 -14.39 7.13
C HIS A 254 -4.27 -14.38 5.77
N HIS A 255 -3.05 -14.98 5.71
CA HIS A 255 -2.17 -15.00 4.54
C HIS A 255 -1.76 -16.41 4.10
N GLU A 256 -1.06 -16.44 2.97
CA GLU A 256 -0.34 -17.62 2.48
C GLU A 256 1.10 -17.26 2.09
N MET A 257 2.02 -18.17 2.41
CA MET A 257 3.43 -18.09 2.03
C MET A 257 3.81 -19.13 0.96
N GLU A 258 5.10 -19.43 0.78
CA GLU A 258 5.54 -20.40 -0.20
C GLU A 258 5.09 -21.82 0.11
N THR A 259 4.86 -22.63 -0.94
CA THR A 259 4.34 -24.00 -0.90
C THR A 259 5.18 -24.97 -0.03
N ASN A 260 6.51 -24.79 -0.01
CA ASN A 260 7.44 -25.64 0.76
C ASN A 260 7.59 -25.23 2.24
N SER A 261 6.68 -24.43 2.75
CA SER A 261 6.60 -24.05 4.17
C SER A 261 5.56 -24.89 4.92
N THR A 262 5.21 -24.46 6.15
CA THR A 262 4.18 -25.06 6.99
C THR A 262 3.11 -24.05 7.34
N PHE A 263 2.88 -23.79 8.62
CA PHE A 263 1.99 -22.72 9.10
C PHE A 263 2.73 -21.82 10.09
N PHE A 264 2.60 -20.51 9.92
CA PHE A 264 3.14 -19.55 10.87
C PHE A 264 2.00 -18.80 11.57
N PHE A 265 2.21 -18.50 12.85
CA PHE A 265 1.41 -17.53 13.61
C PHE A 265 2.30 -16.74 14.57
N GLN A 266 1.91 -15.50 14.85
CA GLN A 266 2.63 -14.65 15.79
C GLN A 266 2.65 -15.24 17.21
N PRO A 267 3.70 -14.87 18.03
CA PRO A 267 4.63 -13.75 17.84
C PRO A 267 5.72 -14.01 16.79
N GLY A 268 6.19 -12.92 16.19
CA GLY A 268 7.33 -12.91 15.27
C GLY A 268 8.68 -12.81 16.01
N VAL A 269 9.73 -12.36 15.30
CA VAL A 269 11.09 -12.18 15.87
C VAL A 269 11.10 -11.05 16.89
N LYS A 270 11.36 -11.36 18.15
CA LYS A 270 11.29 -10.43 19.28
C LYS A 270 12.17 -9.17 19.11
N SER A 271 13.42 -9.31 18.59
CA SER A 271 14.33 -8.17 18.38
C SER A 271 13.83 -7.19 17.30
N ARG A 272 12.88 -7.60 16.46
CA ARG A 272 12.29 -6.86 15.36
C ARG A 272 10.87 -6.35 15.68
N THR A 273 10.52 -6.23 16.95
CA THR A 273 9.29 -5.55 17.38
C THR A 273 9.56 -4.06 17.50
N HIS A 274 8.63 -3.22 16.99
CA HIS A 274 8.79 -1.76 17.07
C HIS A 274 8.77 -1.30 18.54
N PRO A 275 9.66 -0.39 18.96
CA PRO A 275 9.77 0.02 20.37
C PRO A 275 8.51 0.71 20.96
N LEU A 276 7.59 1.19 20.13
CA LEU A 276 6.29 1.72 20.60
C LEU A 276 5.29 0.61 20.94
N THR A 277 5.47 -0.61 20.44
CA THR A 277 4.67 -1.78 20.82
C THR A 277 5.09 -2.26 22.22
N SER A 278 4.12 -2.30 23.14
CA SER A 278 4.40 -2.59 24.55
C SER A 278 4.75 -4.07 24.79
N LYS A 279 5.52 -4.33 25.86
CA LYS A 279 5.74 -5.72 26.32
C LYS A 279 4.43 -6.44 26.64
N ALA A 280 3.44 -5.74 27.20
CA ALA A 280 2.12 -6.32 27.51
C ALA A 280 1.39 -6.83 26.25
N ASN A 281 1.51 -6.11 25.10
CA ASN A 281 1.02 -6.58 23.81
C ASN A 281 1.65 -7.92 23.44
N GLN A 282 2.97 -8.02 23.45
CA GLN A 282 3.70 -9.23 23.06
C GLN A 282 3.45 -10.41 24.04
N ASP A 283 3.26 -10.13 25.33
CA ASP A 283 2.94 -11.15 26.32
C ASP A 283 1.53 -11.71 26.11
N LEU A 284 0.55 -10.85 25.75
CA LEU A 284 -0.82 -11.26 25.45
C LEU A 284 -0.90 -12.01 24.11
N THR A 285 -0.15 -11.57 23.08
CA THR A 285 0.03 -12.31 21.82
C THR A 285 0.50 -13.74 22.07
N LYS A 286 1.47 -13.93 22.99
CA LYS A 286 1.94 -15.29 23.39
C LYS A 286 0.87 -16.11 24.12
N LYS A 287 0.00 -15.48 24.92
CA LYS A 287 -1.13 -16.19 25.54
C LYS A 287 -2.12 -16.67 24.47
N ILE A 288 -2.45 -15.83 23.49
CA ILE A 288 -3.32 -16.19 22.37
C ILE A 288 -2.69 -17.32 21.54
N ALA A 289 -1.40 -17.26 21.25
CA ALA A 289 -0.67 -18.28 20.50
C ALA A 289 -0.79 -19.70 21.10
N LYS A 290 -0.99 -19.86 22.42
CA LYS A 290 -1.19 -21.17 23.06
C LYS A 290 -2.47 -21.87 22.58
N TYR A 291 -3.50 -21.12 22.22
CA TYR A 291 -4.72 -21.68 21.64
C TYR A 291 -4.48 -22.21 20.24
N HIS A 292 -3.66 -21.50 19.44
CA HIS A 292 -3.25 -21.96 18.12
C HIS A 292 -2.41 -23.23 18.23
N VAL A 293 -1.41 -23.25 19.12
CA VAL A 293 -0.58 -24.44 19.42
C VAL A 293 -1.48 -25.64 19.75
N LYS A 294 -2.36 -25.52 20.75
CA LYS A 294 -3.29 -26.61 21.14
C LYS A 294 -4.10 -27.15 19.95
N ASN A 295 -4.67 -26.26 19.14
CA ASN A 295 -5.53 -26.65 18.05
C ASN A 295 -4.76 -27.25 16.87
N PHE A 296 -3.57 -26.74 16.55
CA PHE A 296 -2.72 -27.32 15.52
C PHE A 296 -2.12 -28.65 15.93
N ASP A 297 -1.68 -28.82 17.18
CA ASP A 297 -1.18 -30.10 17.73
C ASP A 297 -2.27 -31.18 17.62
N ASN A 298 -3.51 -30.86 18.02
CA ASN A 298 -4.64 -31.77 17.95
C ASN A 298 -5.01 -32.19 16.51
N ASN A 299 -4.69 -31.37 15.52
CA ASN A 299 -4.95 -31.64 14.11
C ASN A 299 -3.70 -32.12 13.34
N GLY A 300 -2.56 -32.31 14.00
CA GLY A 300 -1.32 -32.78 13.38
C GLY A 300 -0.75 -31.83 12.33
N VAL A 301 -0.97 -30.52 12.49
CA VAL A 301 -0.47 -29.48 11.58
C VAL A 301 0.90 -29.00 12.03
N LEU A 302 1.89 -29.06 11.16
CA LEU A 302 3.21 -28.47 11.43
C LEU A 302 3.16 -26.95 11.36
N TYR A 303 3.77 -26.29 12.34
CA TYR A 303 3.82 -24.83 12.46
C TYR A 303 5.14 -24.34 13.04
N PHE A 304 5.35 -23.02 12.98
CA PHE A 304 6.43 -22.32 13.66
C PHE A 304 6.00 -20.92 14.09
N SER A 305 6.71 -20.35 15.05
CA SER A 305 6.57 -18.96 15.54
C SER A 305 7.91 -18.44 16.05
N GLY A 306 8.03 -17.17 16.33
CA GLY A 306 9.25 -16.57 16.90
C GLY A 306 10.37 -16.32 15.91
N GLU A 307 10.19 -16.59 14.64
CA GLU A 307 11.19 -16.42 13.58
C GLU A 307 10.59 -15.85 12.29
N ARG A 308 11.44 -15.42 11.33
CA ARG A 308 11.14 -14.92 9.99
C ARG A 308 10.40 -13.59 9.94
N PHE A 309 9.18 -13.49 10.48
CA PHE A 309 8.32 -12.31 10.40
C PHE A 309 8.61 -11.32 11.54
N ASP A 310 8.34 -10.04 11.30
CA ASP A 310 8.56 -8.95 12.26
C ASP A 310 7.28 -8.19 12.60
N ASP A 311 7.31 -7.45 13.73
CA ASP A 311 6.24 -6.54 14.18
C ASP A 311 6.75 -5.09 14.17
N PHE A 312 7.45 -4.66 13.10
CA PHE A 312 8.09 -3.35 13.06
C PHE A 312 7.25 -2.28 12.34
N PHE A 313 6.87 -2.53 11.08
CA PHE A 313 6.14 -1.53 10.27
C PHE A 313 4.64 -1.56 10.55
N TYR A 314 4.08 -0.47 11.09
CA TYR A 314 2.66 -0.35 11.42
C TYR A 314 1.69 -0.22 10.24
N GLY A 315 2.14 -0.32 9.02
CA GLY A 315 1.30 -0.33 7.82
C GLY A 315 0.77 -1.69 7.40
N LYS A 316 0.92 -2.73 8.24
CA LYS A 316 0.41 -4.10 8.02
C LYS A 316 -0.80 -4.39 8.91
N GLY A 317 -1.67 -5.29 8.49
CA GLY A 317 -2.85 -5.72 9.26
C GLY A 317 -2.50 -6.34 10.60
N SER A 318 -1.35 -7.03 10.68
CA SER A 318 -0.86 -7.65 11.91
C SER A 318 -0.17 -6.70 12.90
N THR A 319 0.18 -5.47 12.50
CA THR A 319 0.93 -4.54 13.36
C THR A 319 0.22 -3.21 13.58
N PHE A 320 -0.65 -2.79 12.65
CA PHE A 320 -1.49 -1.60 12.83
C PHE A 320 -2.37 -1.66 14.09
N PRO A 321 -2.96 -2.81 14.47
CA PRO A 321 -3.71 -2.93 15.71
C PRO A 321 -2.89 -2.62 16.95
N ASP A 322 -1.63 -3.01 17.00
CA ASP A 322 -0.75 -2.92 18.19
C ASP A 322 -0.52 -1.48 18.64
N ILE A 323 -0.41 -0.55 17.70
CA ILE A 323 -0.24 0.88 18.00
C ILE A 323 -1.58 1.59 18.31
N ASN A 324 -2.70 0.88 18.13
CA ASN A 324 -4.06 1.35 18.38
C ASN A 324 -4.73 0.68 19.60
N GLY A 325 -3.98 -0.08 20.40
CA GLY A 325 -4.48 -0.72 21.62
C GLY A 325 -5.22 -2.04 21.39
N SER A 326 -5.01 -2.67 20.26
CA SER A 326 -5.52 -4.00 19.91
C SER A 326 -4.34 -5.00 19.82
N ILE A 327 -4.63 -6.28 19.64
CA ILE A 327 -3.65 -7.31 19.34
C ILE A 327 -3.78 -7.69 17.86
N GLY A 328 -2.71 -7.49 17.09
CA GLY A 328 -2.65 -7.95 15.71
C GLY A 328 -2.06 -9.36 15.64
N ILE A 329 -2.64 -10.23 14.82
CA ILE A 329 -2.18 -11.62 14.62
C ILE A 329 -1.99 -11.88 13.13
N LEU A 330 -0.79 -12.23 12.72
CA LEU A 330 -0.49 -12.73 11.39
C LEU A 330 -0.61 -14.25 11.36
N PHE A 331 -1.34 -14.76 10.39
CA PHE A 331 -1.34 -16.15 9.98
C PHE A 331 -0.78 -16.31 8.58
N GLU A 332 0.18 -17.26 8.39
CA GLU A 332 0.78 -17.56 7.09
C GLU A 332 0.71 -19.06 6.81
N GLN A 333 -0.19 -19.46 5.95
CA GLN A 333 -0.36 -20.85 5.51
C GLN A 333 0.54 -21.16 4.33
N ALA A 334 1.15 -22.33 4.28
CA ALA A 334 1.80 -22.82 3.05
C ALA A 334 0.77 -22.87 1.91
N SER A 335 1.03 -22.23 0.77
CA SER A 335 0.08 -22.09 -0.33
C SER A 335 0.09 -23.31 -1.26
N SER A 336 -1.10 -23.83 -1.60
CA SER A 336 -1.23 -24.82 -2.69
C SER A 336 -1.10 -24.19 -4.09
N ARG A 337 -1.08 -22.84 -4.19
CA ARG A 337 -1.03 -22.08 -5.45
C ARG A 337 -2.14 -22.37 -6.46
N GLY A 338 -2.95 -23.34 -6.21
CA GLY A 338 -4.04 -23.87 -7.01
C GLY A 338 -4.76 -24.94 -6.21
N HIS A 339 -5.33 -25.95 -6.90
CA HIS A 339 -6.13 -26.98 -6.24
C HIS A 339 -5.29 -28.05 -5.53
N LEU A 340 -4.08 -28.33 -6.02
CA LEU A 340 -3.22 -29.40 -5.52
C LEU A 340 -1.78 -29.16 -5.94
N GLN A 341 -0.80 -29.18 -5.02
CA GLN A 341 0.61 -29.00 -5.38
C GLN A 341 1.53 -29.94 -4.58
N ASN A 342 2.57 -30.47 -5.26
CA ASN A 342 3.65 -31.20 -4.59
C ASN A 342 4.52 -30.23 -3.78
N SER A 343 4.80 -30.59 -2.53
CA SER A 343 5.65 -29.81 -1.65
C SER A 343 6.72 -30.67 -0.96
N ALA A 344 7.69 -30.04 -0.31
CA ALA A 344 8.67 -30.72 0.53
C ALA A 344 8.02 -31.48 1.70
N ASN A 345 6.80 -31.10 2.12
CA ASN A 345 6.03 -31.72 3.19
C ASN A 345 4.95 -32.68 2.67
N GLY A 346 5.07 -33.16 1.41
CA GLY A 346 4.10 -34.04 0.75
C GLY A 346 3.09 -33.24 -0.08
N LEU A 347 1.99 -33.92 -0.45
CA LEU A 347 0.95 -33.35 -1.29
C LEU A 347 0.13 -32.33 -0.51
N LEU A 348 0.07 -31.11 -1.00
CA LEU A 348 -0.68 -30.00 -0.40
C LEU A 348 -1.93 -29.71 -1.23
N THR A 349 -3.10 -29.96 -0.65
CA THR A 349 -4.42 -29.70 -1.29
C THR A 349 -4.97 -28.34 -0.85
N PHE A 350 -5.73 -27.70 -1.71
CA PHE A 350 -6.43 -26.45 -1.38
C PHE A 350 -7.42 -26.63 -0.21
N SER A 351 -8.13 -27.75 -0.15
CA SER A 351 -9.00 -28.08 0.98
C SER A 351 -8.26 -28.15 2.32
N LYS A 352 -7.02 -28.69 2.34
CA LYS A 352 -6.18 -28.73 3.54
C LYS A 352 -5.76 -27.33 3.98
N THR A 353 -5.42 -26.45 3.03
CA THR A 353 -5.06 -25.05 3.36
C THR A 353 -6.25 -24.28 3.92
N ILE A 354 -7.46 -24.50 3.37
CA ILE A 354 -8.73 -23.93 3.90
C ILE A 354 -9.00 -24.43 5.32
N LYS A 355 -8.83 -25.73 5.57
CA LYS A 355 -9.04 -26.32 6.92
C LYS A 355 -8.10 -25.71 7.95
N ASN A 356 -6.83 -25.50 7.61
CA ASN A 356 -5.87 -24.89 8.51
C ASN A 356 -6.23 -23.42 8.85
N GLN A 357 -6.70 -22.65 7.87
CA GLN A 357 -7.22 -21.28 8.13
C GLN A 357 -8.47 -21.30 9.03
N LEU A 358 -9.35 -22.28 8.86
CA LEU A 358 -10.53 -22.45 9.72
C LEU A 358 -10.12 -22.79 11.16
N ILE A 359 -9.14 -23.68 11.36
CA ILE A 359 -8.58 -24.01 12.68
C ILE A 359 -8.01 -22.76 13.33
N ALA A 360 -7.23 -21.93 12.61
CA ALA A 360 -6.68 -20.68 13.11
C ALA A 360 -7.78 -19.69 13.52
N SER A 361 -8.85 -19.59 12.70
CA SER A 361 -9.99 -18.73 12.98
C SER A 361 -10.74 -19.18 14.26
N LEU A 362 -11.07 -20.46 14.38
CA LEU A 362 -11.77 -21.02 15.53
C LEU A 362 -10.94 -20.93 16.81
N SER A 363 -9.63 -21.21 16.76
CA SER A 363 -8.72 -21.08 17.90
C SER A 363 -8.57 -19.62 18.39
N SER A 364 -8.71 -18.64 17.48
CA SER A 364 -8.78 -17.21 17.84
C SER A 364 -10.07 -16.87 18.60
N LEU A 365 -11.18 -17.53 18.25
CA LEU A 365 -12.47 -17.37 18.97
C LEU A 365 -12.45 -18.03 20.34
N GLU A 366 -11.79 -19.19 20.51
CA GLU A 366 -11.54 -19.78 21.83
C GLU A 366 -10.73 -18.81 22.72
N ALA A 367 -9.63 -18.28 22.20
CA ALA A 367 -8.81 -17.29 22.88
C ALA A 367 -9.58 -16.03 23.27
N LEU A 368 -10.48 -15.55 22.39
CA LEU A 368 -11.31 -14.37 22.64
C LEU A 368 -12.22 -14.55 23.86
N VAL A 369 -12.82 -15.73 24.02
CA VAL A 369 -13.73 -16.06 25.13
C VAL A 369 -12.94 -16.19 26.43
N ASP A 370 -11.90 -17.04 26.41
CA ASP A 370 -11.17 -17.40 27.63
C ASP A 370 -10.30 -16.23 28.15
N LEU A 371 -9.80 -15.39 27.28
CA LEU A 371 -8.97 -14.22 27.63
C LEU A 371 -9.77 -12.90 27.62
N LYS A 372 -11.11 -12.95 27.64
CA LYS A 372 -11.97 -11.75 27.55
C LYS A 372 -11.55 -10.67 28.55
N GLU A 373 -11.35 -11.01 29.81
CA GLU A 373 -10.95 -10.07 30.85
C GLU A 373 -9.53 -9.52 30.61
N ASP A 374 -8.57 -10.38 30.28
CA ASP A 374 -7.18 -9.96 29.94
C ASP A 374 -7.17 -8.96 28.77
N LEU A 375 -7.98 -9.21 27.74
CA LEU A 375 -8.10 -8.36 26.55
C LEU A 375 -8.70 -6.98 26.86
N HIS A 376 -9.76 -6.95 27.67
CA HIS A 376 -10.36 -5.69 28.11
C HIS A 376 -9.38 -4.89 28.97
N ASN A 377 -8.75 -5.51 29.96
CA ASN A 377 -7.78 -4.86 30.85
C ASN A 377 -6.58 -4.32 30.06
N TYR A 378 -6.05 -5.10 29.10
CA TYR A 378 -4.98 -4.64 28.21
C TYR A 378 -5.36 -3.34 27.47
N GLN A 379 -6.56 -3.27 26.89
CA GLN A 379 -7.00 -2.07 26.17
C GLN A 379 -7.17 -0.86 27.10
N ILE A 380 -7.78 -1.06 28.26
CA ILE A 380 -7.95 0.01 29.28
C ILE A 380 -6.58 0.54 29.70
N ASP A 381 -5.65 -0.34 30.02
CA ASP A 381 -4.30 0.04 30.43
C ASP A 381 -3.54 0.75 29.30
N PHE A 382 -3.69 0.30 28.04
CA PHE A 382 -3.11 0.96 26.89
C PHE A 382 -3.57 2.42 26.78
N PHE A 383 -4.88 2.68 26.81
CA PHE A 383 -5.40 4.05 26.66
C PHE A 383 -5.15 4.90 27.90
N LYS A 384 -5.21 4.34 29.11
CA LYS A 384 -4.85 5.02 30.35
C LYS A 384 -3.38 5.45 30.35
N ASN A 385 -2.46 4.56 29.94
CA ASN A 385 -1.04 4.86 29.84
C ASN A 385 -0.79 5.89 28.72
N SER A 386 -1.43 5.74 27.55
CA SER A 386 -1.36 6.71 26.47
C SER A 386 -1.79 8.12 26.92
N LYS A 387 -2.89 8.23 27.65
CA LYS A 387 -3.36 9.50 28.24
C LYS A 387 -2.37 10.07 29.25
N LYS A 388 -1.82 9.24 30.15
CA LYS A 388 -0.79 9.65 31.13
C LYS A 388 0.47 10.17 30.43
N GLU A 389 0.92 9.51 29.36
CA GLU A 389 2.07 9.93 28.58
C GLU A 389 1.79 11.23 27.82
N SER A 390 0.65 11.34 27.14
CA SER A 390 0.26 12.53 26.36
C SER A 390 0.12 13.78 27.24
N ASN A 391 -0.30 13.63 28.50
CA ASN A 391 -0.41 14.74 29.47
C ASN A 391 0.93 15.42 29.76
N LYS A 392 2.08 14.76 29.54
CA LYS A 392 3.41 15.38 29.64
C LYS A 392 3.62 16.46 28.56
N TYR A 393 2.87 16.37 27.47
CA TYR A 393 2.95 17.22 26.28
C TYR A 393 1.70 18.12 26.12
N LYS A 394 0.92 18.37 27.20
CA LYS A 394 -0.34 19.13 27.13
C LYS A 394 -0.22 20.53 26.53
N ASN A 395 0.97 21.13 26.60
CA ASN A 395 1.28 22.45 26.06
C ASN A 395 2.11 22.38 24.76
N GLU A 396 2.21 21.20 24.13
CA GLU A 396 2.94 20.99 22.88
C GLU A 396 2.01 20.54 21.76
N ALA A 397 2.31 21.04 20.57
CA ALA A 397 1.69 20.60 19.33
C ALA A 397 2.74 20.26 18.29
N ILE A 398 2.36 19.43 17.33
CA ILE A 398 3.07 19.27 16.07
C ILE A 398 2.49 20.30 15.10
N ILE A 399 3.38 21.02 14.40
CA ILE A 399 2.99 21.90 13.29
C ILE A 399 3.55 21.33 11.99
N PHE A 400 2.75 21.40 10.93
CA PHE A 400 3.22 21.08 9.58
C PHE A 400 2.55 21.98 8.54
N GLY A 401 3.25 22.25 7.44
CA GLY A 401 2.74 23.13 6.40
C GLY A 401 3.70 23.32 5.23
N ASP A 402 3.18 23.94 4.18
CA ASP A 402 3.94 24.39 3.01
C ASP A 402 3.28 25.65 2.43
N ASN A 403 4.04 26.72 2.28
CA ASN A 403 3.49 28.01 1.84
C ASN A 403 3.25 28.08 0.32
N THR A 404 3.73 27.09 -0.43
CA THR A 404 3.68 27.09 -1.90
C THR A 404 2.74 26.02 -2.48
N ASP A 405 2.51 24.94 -1.77
CA ASP A 405 1.64 23.85 -2.24
C ASP A 405 0.75 23.31 -1.10
N THR A 406 -0.42 23.89 -0.97
CA THR A 406 -1.40 23.51 0.06
C THR A 406 -1.98 22.12 -0.18
N TYR A 407 -2.03 21.63 -1.43
CA TYR A 407 -2.59 20.32 -1.74
C TYR A 407 -1.88 19.18 -1.00
N ARG A 408 -0.53 19.19 -0.93
CA ARG A 408 0.21 18.16 -0.19
C ARG A 408 -0.04 18.25 1.33
N VAL A 409 -0.21 19.46 1.85
CA VAL A 409 -0.57 19.70 3.27
C VAL A 409 -1.93 19.11 3.58
N ASP A 410 -2.93 19.41 2.72
CA ASP A 410 -4.30 18.93 2.84
C ASP A 410 -4.37 17.40 2.74
N LYS A 411 -3.62 16.78 1.82
CA LYS A 411 -3.56 15.32 1.69
C LYS A 411 -2.94 14.62 2.91
N MET A 412 -1.95 15.23 3.56
CA MET A 412 -1.46 14.72 4.82
C MET A 412 -2.52 14.86 5.95
N ALA A 413 -3.20 16.01 6.03
CA ALA A 413 -4.28 16.23 6.99
C ALA A 413 -5.43 15.22 6.80
N GLU A 414 -5.83 14.91 5.54
CA GLU A 414 -6.83 13.87 5.25
C GLU A 414 -6.45 12.51 5.82
N VAL A 415 -5.16 12.09 5.69
CA VAL A 415 -4.69 10.83 6.26
C VAL A 415 -4.86 10.83 7.79
N LEU A 416 -4.50 11.93 8.45
CA LEU A 416 -4.65 12.06 9.90
C LEU A 416 -6.13 12.00 10.33
N LEU A 417 -7.01 12.66 9.60
CA LEU A 417 -8.46 12.64 9.85
C LEU A 417 -9.06 11.22 9.66
N ARG A 418 -8.62 10.45 8.66
CA ARG A 418 -9.02 9.04 8.48
C ARG A 418 -8.71 8.18 9.71
N HIS A 419 -7.66 8.52 10.42
CA HIS A 419 -7.26 7.85 11.67
C HIS A 419 -7.90 8.45 12.93
N GLU A 420 -8.86 9.35 12.79
CA GLU A 420 -9.50 10.08 13.90
C GLU A 420 -8.50 10.87 14.77
N ILE A 421 -7.41 11.39 14.17
CA ILE A 421 -6.48 12.32 14.82
C ILE A 421 -7.07 13.72 14.72
N ASP A 422 -7.09 14.44 15.85
CA ASP A 422 -7.57 15.80 15.91
C ASP A 422 -6.55 16.76 15.29
N VAL A 423 -6.95 17.43 14.20
CA VAL A 423 -6.16 18.41 13.45
C VAL A 423 -6.87 19.76 13.50
N TYR A 424 -6.12 20.82 13.65
CA TYR A 424 -6.65 22.20 13.79
C TYR A 424 -6.00 23.14 12.79
N LYS A 425 -6.77 24.14 12.30
CA LYS A 425 -6.23 25.31 11.62
C LYS A 425 -5.41 26.15 12.60
N LEU A 426 -4.48 26.96 12.09
CA LEU A 426 -3.81 27.96 12.89
C LEU A 426 -4.77 29.16 13.08
N GLU A 427 -4.79 29.77 14.27
CA GLU A 427 -5.53 31.03 14.50
C GLU A 427 -4.84 32.22 13.80
N HIS A 428 -3.49 32.21 13.79
CA HIS A 428 -2.63 33.22 13.16
C HIS A 428 -1.33 32.54 12.65
N ASP A 429 -0.55 33.29 11.88
CA ASP A 429 0.75 32.81 11.41
C ASP A 429 1.69 32.53 12.59
N ILE A 430 2.46 31.46 12.51
CA ILE A 430 3.42 31.03 13.53
C ILE A 430 4.81 31.03 12.96
N MET A 431 5.73 31.80 13.54
CA MET A 431 7.16 31.68 13.25
C MET A 431 7.79 30.71 14.27
N HIS A 432 8.34 29.62 13.77
CA HIS A 432 9.03 28.63 14.58
C HIS A 432 10.34 28.18 13.90
N LYS A 433 11.47 28.23 14.62
CA LYS A 433 12.82 27.87 14.10
C LYS A 433 13.16 28.51 12.73
N LYS A 434 12.84 29.78 12.55
CA LYS A 434 13.04 30.58 11.31
C LYS A 434 12.14 30.16 10.14
N ILE A 435 11.14 29.31 10.35
CA ILE A 435 10.13 28.95 9.36
C ILE A 435 8.84 29.66 9.73
N VAL A 436 8.22 30.32 8.76
CA VAL A 436 6.88 30.91 8.90
C VAL A 436 5.87 29.89 8.40
N TYR A 437 4.99 29.48 9.29
CA TYR A 437 3.83 28.65 9.00
C TYR A 437 2.60 29.55 8.86
N ASN A 438 2.14 29.76 7.65
CA ASN A 438 0.98 30.59 7.36
C ASN A 438 -0.31 29.88 7.81
N ARG A 439 -1.23 30.64 8.41
CA ARG A 439 -2.50 30.12 8.94
C ARG A 439 -3.35 29.38 7.89
N ASP A 440 -3.26 29.80 6.62
CA ASP A 440 -4.07 29.25 5.53
C ASP A 440 -3.44 28.02 4.86
N ASN A 441 -2.19 27.71 5.19
CA ASN A 441 -1.37 26.66 4.54
C ASN A 441 -0.68 25.73 5.54
N SER A 442 -1.11 25.74 6.81
CA SER A 442 -0.50 24.93 7.86
C SER A 442 -1.53 24.45 8.85
N TYR A 443 -1.22 23.35 9.53
CA TYR A 443 -2.08 22.75 10.55
C TYR A 443 -1.31 22.44 11.83
N LEU A 444 -2.07 22.37 12.94
CA LEU A 444 -1.60 21.98 14.27
C LEU A 444 -2.23 20.66 14.71
N ILE A 445 -1.44 19.85 15.38
CA ILE A 445 -1.87 18.61 16.02
C ILE A 445 -1.47 18.68 17.50
N PRO A 446 -2.40 18.95 18.41
CA PRO A 446 -2.10 18.86 19.84
C PRO A 446 -1.64 17.45 20.20
N LYS A 447 -0.51 17.32 20.91
CA LYS A 447 0.00 15.98 21.29
C LYS A 447 -0.87 15.32 22.37
N ASN A 448 -1.54 16.11 23.20
CA ASN A 448 -2.44 15.59 24.22
C ASN A 448 -3.82 15.27 23.65
N GLN A 449 -3.94 14.10 23.02
CA GLN A 449 -5.20 13.59 22.48
C GLN A 449 -5.28 12.06 22.49
N LYS A 450 -6.47 11.51 22.21
CA LYS A 450 -6.78 10.07 22.30
C LYS A 450 -5.86 9.16 21.43
N LYS A 451 -5.39 9.64 20.30
CA LYS A 451 -4.56 8.91 19.32
C LYS A 451 -3.05 9.19 19.51
N PHE A 452 -2.60 9.60 20.68
CA PHE A 452 -1.21 9.97 20.95
C PHE A 452 -0.18 8.93 20.45
N LYS A 453 -0.38 7.65 20.75
CA LYS A 453 0.55 6.58 20.31
C LYS A 453 0.63 6.47 18.78
N LEU A 454 -0.48 6.59 18.09
CA LEU A 454 -0.52 6.57 16.63
C LEU A 454 0.16 7.82 16.03
N ILE A 455 0.00 8.98 16.66
CA ILE A 455 0.72 10.20 16.27
C ILE A 455 2.22 10.00 16.38
N GLU A 456 2.71 9.48 17.51
CA GLU A 456 4.12 9.16 17.71
C GLU A 456 4.63 8.20 16.60
N ALA A 457 3.82 7.21 16.20
CA ALA A 457 4.18 6.29 15.12
C ALA A 457 4.23 6.95 13.73
N ILE A 458 3.24 7.79 13.36
CA ILE A 458 3.19 8.48 12.06
C ILE A 458 4.35 9.46 11.87
N PHE A 459 4.78 10.10 12.96
CA PHE A 459 5.86 11.08 12.97
C PHE A 459 7.22 10.48 13.41
N ASP A 460 7.32 9.15 13.59
CA ASP A 460 8.56 8.51 14.05
C ASP A 460 9.75 8.88 13.16
N LYS A 461 10.83 9.27 13.81
CA LYS A 461 12.09 9.66 13.18
C LYS A 461 13.23 8.93 13.89
N ARG A 462 13.59 7.78 13.36
CA ARG A 462 14.51 6.84 14.00
C ARG A 462 15.70 6.54 13.11
N THR A 463 16.92 6.50 13.70
CA THR A 463 18.17 6.13 13.02
C THR A 463 18.95 5.07 13.77
N ASN A 464 18.49 4.67 14.99
CA ASN A 464 19.10 3.65 15.80
C ASN A 464 18.11 2.49 16.02
N PHE A 465 18.57 1.27 15.86
CA PHE A 465 17.76 0.06 15.89
C PHE A 465 18.43 -1.04 16.68
N ASN A 466 17.63 -1.92 17.30
CA ASN A 466 18.11 -3.10 18.04
C ASN A 466 18.49 -4.27 17.11
N ASP A 467 17.95 -4.29 15.90
CA ASP A 467 18.22 -5.29 14.86
C ASP A 467 18.55 -4.58 13.53
N SER A 468 19.28 -5.24 12.66
CA SER A 468 19.67 -4.73 11.34
C SER A 468 18.87 -5.35 10.20
N LEU A 469 17.95 -6.26 10.53
CA LEU A 469 17.12 -6.98 9.57
C LEU A 469 15.67 -6.50 9.67
N PHE A 470 15.08 -6.20 8.54
CA PHE A 470 13.69 -5.75 8.41
C PHE A 470 12.98 -6.58 7.36
N TYR A 471 11.77 -7.02 7.69
CA TYR A 471 10.91 -7.70 6.73
C TYR A 471 10.37 -6.72 5.68
N ASP A 472 10.19 -5.45 6.08
CA ASP A 472 9.71 -4.37 5.21
C ASP A 472 10.54 -3.09 5.43
N VAL A 473 9.92 -1.90 5.37
CA VAL A 473 10.59 -0.61 5.53
C VAL A 473 11.00 -0.37 6.99
N SER A 474 12.12 0.32 7.17
CA SER A 474 12.63 0.76 8.48
C SER A 474 12.24 2.21 8.83
N ALA A 475 11.65 2.96 7.90
CA ALA A 475 11.16 4.32 8.10
C ALA A 475 10.00 4.65 7.16
N TRP A 476 9.11 5.54 7.64
CA TRP A 476 7.93 6.01 6.89
C TRP A 476 7.55 7.46 7.20
N THR A 477 8.19 8.15 8.11
CA THR A 477 7.96 9.53 8.59
C THR A 477 7.14 10.40 7.62
N PHE A 478 5.85 10.57 7.87
CA PHE A 478 4.90 11.14 6.89
C PHE A 478 5.25 12.55 6.42
N PRO A 479 5.63 13.53 7.26
CA PRO A 479 5.96 14.86 6.75
C PRO A 479 7.08 14.84 5.70
N TYR A 480 8.03 13.91 5.79
CA TYR A 480 9.06 13.72 4.76
C TYR A 480 8.49 13.17 3.46
N ALA A 481 7.55 12.21 3.56
CA ALA A 481 6.90 11.64 2.38
C ALA A 481 6.07 12.67 1.60
N PHE A 482 5.47 13.63 2.32
CA PHE A 482 4.72 14.74 1.72
C PHE A 482 5.61 15.95 1.37
N ASP A 483 6.91 15.91 1.70
CA ASP A 483 7.86 17.01 1.52
C ASP A 483 7.36 18.32 2.16
N LEU A 484 7.00 18.25 3.45
CA LEU A 484 6.47 19.37 4.23
C LEU A 484 7.48 19.86 5.27
N ASN A 485 7.41 21.15 5.58
CA ASN A 485 8.02 21.67 6.79
C ASN A 485 7.22 21.15 8.00
N PHE A 486 7.89 20.75 9.07
CA PHE A 486 7.24 20.31 10.30
C PHE A 486 8.15 20.46 11.52
N ASP A 487 7.52 20.58 12.69
CA ASP A 487 8.19 20.48 13.98
C ASP A 487 7.30 19.78 15.00
N MET A 488 7.92 19.01 15.90
CA MET A 488 7.24 18.12 16.84
C MET A 488 7.03 18.74 18.24
N GLY A 489 7.52 19.95 18.49
CA GLY A 489 7.54 20.55 19.82
C GLY A 489 7.26 22.04 19.80
N VAL A 490 6.14 22.45 19.17
CA VAL A 490 5.70 23.85 19.21
C VAL A 490 4.96 24.10 20.51
N SER A 491 5.40 25.10 21.27
CA SER A 491 4.75 25.63 22.46
C SER A 491 4.22 27.04 22.19
N ASN A 492 3.33 27.55 23.08
CA ASN A 492 2.73 28.89 22.95
C ASN A 492 1.92 29.10 21.66
N PHE A 493 1.13 28.10 21.30
CA PHE A 493 0.22 28.11 20.15
C PHE A 493 -1.22 28.41 20.61
N LYS A 494 -2.03 28.91 19.69
CA LYS A 494 -3.47 28.94 19.80
C LYS A 494 -4.09 28.09 18.71
N LEU A 495 -5.05 27.26 19.10
CA LEU A 495 -5.81 26.44 18.19
C LEU A 495 -6.90 27.27 17.51
N GLY A 496 -6.95 27.22 16.20
CA GLY A 496 -8.08 27.70 15.42
C GLY A 496 -9.20 26.65 15.37
N GLU A 497 -9.92 26.61 14.26
CA GLU A 497 -11.02 25.66 14.03
C GLU A 497 -10.50 24.20 13.94
N LYS A 498 -11.20 23.27 14.61
CA LYS A 498 -10.96 21.84 14.47
C LYS A 498 -11.48 21.34 13.12
N LEU A 499 -10.63 20.68 12.34
CA LEU A 499 -11.03 20.12 11.07
C LEU A 499 -11.98 18.93 11.25
N GLN A 500 -13.05 18.91 10.46
CA GLN A 500 -13.93 17.75 10.28
C GLN A 500 -13.64 17.04 8.95
N ASN A 501 -13.33 17.80 7.93
CA ASN A 501 -12.96 17.39 6.56
C ASN A 501 -12.05 18.48 5.97
N ILE A 502 -11.47 18.19 4.82
CA ILE A 502 -10.76 19.19 4.02
C ILE A 502 -11.74 19.74 2.99
N GLU A 503 -11.89 21.04 2.98
CA GLU A 503 -12.76 21.75 2.03
C GLU A 503 -11.94 22.27 0.85
N ASP A 504 -12.51 22.18 -0.35
CA ASP A 504 -11.91 22.75 -1.54
C ASP A 504 -11.86 24.29 -1.44
N LYS A 505 -10.73 24.87 -1.79
CA LYS A 505 -10.53 26.30 -1.80
C LYS A 505 -11.36 26.92 -2.95
N LYS A 506 -12.11 27.97 -2.66
CA LYS A 506 -12.82 28.74 -3.69
C LYS A 506 -11.89 29.83 -4.22
N PHE A 507 -11.53 29.77 -5.48
CA PHE A 507 -10.76 30.82 -6.15
C PHE A 507 -11.68 31.85 -6.83
N LYS A 508 -11.15 33.06 -7.02
CA LYS A 508 -11.85 34.08 -7.81
C LYS A 508 -12.03 33.62 -9.26
N LYS A 509 -13.17 33.96 -9.86
CA LYS A 509 -13.40 33.70 -11.28
C LYS A 509 -12.31 34.36 -12.12
N VAL A 510 -11.75 33.60 -13.07
CA VAL A 510 -10.73 34.11 -13.99
C VAL A 510 -11.31 35.26 -14.83
N GLU A 511 -10.57 36.38 -14.91
CA GLU A 511 -11.00 37.54 -15.70
C GLU A 511 -10.88 37.24 -17.19
N ASP A 512 -11.89 37.60 -17.99
CA ASP A 512 -11.97 37.27 -19.44
C ASP A 512 -10.97 38.10 -20.32
N ASN A 513 -10.39 39.20 -19.80
CA ASN A 513 -9.62 40.20 -20.56
C ASN A 513 -8.15 40.27 -20.15
N GLY A 514 -7.52 39.16 -19.87
CA GLY A 514 -6.08 39.12 -19.58
C GLY A 514 -5.25 39.28 -20.87
N TYR A 515 -4.03 39.81 -20.74
CA TYR A 515 -2.96 39.67 -21.72
C TYR A 515 -2.48 38.24 -21.78
N ALA A 516 -2.33 37.64 -20.58
CA ALA A 516 -1.98 36.23 -20.41
C ALA A 516 -2.50 35.72 -19.05
N TYR A 517 -2.38 34.40 -18.88
CA TYR A 517 -2.76 33.69 -17.66
C TYR A 517 -1.58 32.84 -17.16
N LEU A 518 -1.38 32.81 -15.85
CA LEU A 518 -0.27 32.13 -15.20
C LEU A 518 -0.79 31.07 -14.24
N ILE A 519 -0.13 29.90 -14.21
CA ILE A 519 -0.39 28.82 -13.22
C ILE A 519 0.95 28.44 -12.59
N ASP A 520 1.01 28.47 -11.26
CA ASP A 520 2.19 28.06 -10.51
C ASP A 520 2.45 26.56 -10.68
N TRP A 521 3.65 26.21 -11.11
CA TRP A 521 4.07 24.81 -11.24
C TRP A 521 4.35 24.15 -9.88
N SER A 522 4.56 24.91 -8.81
CA SER A 522 4.70 24.39 -7.44
C SER A 522 3.45 23.62 -6.99
N ASN A 523 2.25 24.01 -7.47
CA ASN A 523 1.01 23.30 -7.18
C ASN A 523 1.09 21.84 -7.64
N TYR A 524 0.74 20.91 -6.74
CA TYR A 524 0.79 19.45 -7.03
C TYR A 524 -0.04 19.04 -8.26
N LYS A 525 -1.19 19.69 -8.47
CA LYS A 525 -2.12 19.41 -9.58
C LYS A 525 -1.74 20.09 -10.90
N ALA A 526 -0.74 20.97 -10.94
CA ALA A 526 -0.33 21.68 -12.15
C ALA A 526 -0.05 20.76 -13.36
N PRO A 527 0.54 19.55 -13.22
CA PRO A 527 0.67 18.61 -14.34
C PRO A 527 -0.66 18.16 -14.94
N ALA A 528 -1.70 17.98 -14.13
CA ALA A 528 -3.05 17.66 -14.61
C ALA A 528 -3.66 18.85 -15.39
N ALA A 529 -3.46 20.07 -14.88
CA ALA A 529 -3.89 21.29 -15.59
C ALA A 529 -3.17 21.43 -16.95
N LEU A 530 -1.84 21.23 -16.98
CA LEU A 530 -1.07 21.27 -18.22
C LEU A 530 -1.57 20.23 -19.23
N ASN A 531 -1.76 18.99 -18.80
CA ASN A 531 -2.29 17.92 -19.66
C ASN A 531 -3.67 18.29 -20.23
N HIS A 532 -4.57 18.87 -19.41
CA HIS A 532 -5.87 19.34 -19.85
C HIS A 532 -5.77 20.45 -20.89
N LEU A 533 -4.89 21.46 -20.69
CA LEU A 533 -4.64 22.53 -21.66
C LEU A 533 -4.12 21.97 -22.98
N LEU A 534 -3.14 21.08 -22.96
CA LEU A 534 -2.52 20.50 -24.15
C LEU A 534 -3.53 19.60 -24.93
N ASN A 535 -4.38 18.85 -24.25
CA ASN A 535 -5.43 18.03 -24.88
C ASN A 535 -6.49 18.91 -25.58
N ASN A 536 -6.76 20.11 -25.05
CA ASN A 536 -7.64 21.10 -25.69
C ASN A 536 -6.89 21.96 -26.74
N LYS A 537 -5.64 21.59 -27.11
CA LYS A 537 -4.80 22.29 -28.09
C LYS A 537 -4.51 23.75 -27.72
N ILE A 538 -4.56 24.10 -26.43
CA ILE A 538 -4.23 25.43 -25.90
C ILE A 538 -2.71 25.54 -25.84
N ILE A 539 -2.17 26.55 -26.52
CA ILE A 539 -0.73 26.84 -26.55
C ILE A 539 -0.30 27.30 -25.17
N THR A 540 0.53 26.50 -24.53
CA THR A 540 1.06 26.73 -23.18
C THR A 540 2.58 26.78 -23.27
N LYS A 541 3.17 27.72 -22.54
CA LYS A 541 4.62 27.87 -22.40
C LYS A 541 5.03 27.67 -20.94
N VAL A 542 6.30 27.42 -20.69
CA VAL A 542 6.88 27.27 -19.36
C VAL A 542 7.99 28.29 -19.14
N ALA A 543 8.01 28.93 -17.97
CA ALA A 543 9.07 29.83 -17.55
C ALA A 543 10.35 29.04 -17.22
N THR A 544 11.45 29.36 -17.84
CA THR A 544 12.78 28.78 -17.55
C THR A 544 13.67 29.72 -16.72
N LYS A 545 13.12 30.81 -16.25
CA LYS A 545 13.71 31.78 -15.31
C LYS A 545 12.62 32.27 -14.36
N GLU A 546 13.00 32.71 -13.19
CA GLU A 546 12.13 33.42 -12.24
C GLU A 546 11.82 34.83 -12.77
N PHE A 547 10.65 35.34 -12.41
CA PHE A 547 10.19 36.67 -12.76
C PHE A 547 9.16 37.19 -11.77
N GLU A 548 8.97 38.52 -11.75
CA GLU A 548 7.93 39.16 -10.95
C GLU A 548 6.97 39.97 -11.82
N ILE A 549 5.68 39.86 -11.59
CA ILE A 549 4.63 40.64 -12.26
C ILE A 549 3.47 40.90 -11.31
N ASN A 550 2.94 42.11 -11.30
CA ASN A 550 1.88 42.55 -10.39
C ASN A 550 2.23 42.36 -8.89
N ASN A 551 3.48 42.64 -8.50
CA ASN A 551 4.03 42.43 -7.15
C ASN A 551 3.93 40.95 -6.66
N ARG A 552 3.96 40.00 -7.58
CA ARG A 552 4.00 38.55 -7.28
C ARG A 552 5.16 37.93 -8.00
N SER A 553 5.98 37.21 -7.24
CA SER A 553 7.08 36.41 -7.76
C SER A 553 6.59 35.08 -8.26
N PHE A 554 7.11 34.65 -9.41
CA PHE A 554 6.85 33.37 -10.07
C PHE A 554 8.16 32.63 -10.29
N SER A 555 8.16 31.34 -9.98
CA SER A 555 9.34 30.49 -10.02
C SER A 555 9.45 29.72 -11.34
N TYR A 556 10.59 29.04 -11.51
CA TYR A 556 10.82 28.07 -12.60
C TYR A 556 9.65 27.11 -12.77
N GLY A 557 9.27 26.86 -14.01
CA GLY A 557 8.19 25.95 -14.36
C GLY A 557 6.80 26.60 -14.43
N THR A 558 6.63 27.86 -14.01
CA THR A 558 5.36 28.57 -14.13
C THR A 558 4.81 28.48 -15.54
N LEU A 559 3.56 28.02 -15.67
CA LEU A 559 2.88 27.92 -16.97
C LEU A 559 2.37 29.28 -17.40
N LEU A 560 2.63 29.63 -18.65
CA LEU A 560 2.14 30.83 -19.30
C LEU A 560 1.15 30.45 -20.44
N ILE A 561 -0.07 30.97 -20.38
CA ILE A 561 -1.09 30.78 -21.39
C ILE A 561 -1.36 32.18 -22.03
N PRO A 562 -0.74 32.54 -23.15
CA PRO A 562 -0.97 33.81 -23.83
C PRO A 562 -2.40 33.85 -24.42
N PHE A 563 -3.15 34.93 -24.16
CA PHE A 563 -4.55 35.01 -24.59
C PHE A 563 -4.69 35.11 -26.09
N GLU A 564 -4.00 36.04 -26.73
CA GLU A 564 -4.22 36.38 -28.15
C GLU A 564 -4.03 35.17 -29.09
N ILE A 565 -2.95 34.39 -28.90
CA ILE A 565 -2.70 33.20 -29.73
C ILE A 565 -3.64 32.03 -29.43
N ASN A 566 -4.42 32.13 -28.37
CA ASN A 566 -5.40 31.14 -27.94
C ASN A 566 -6.85 31.65 -28.07
N ARG A 567 -7.09 32.87 -28.58
CA ARG A 567 -8.42 33.55 -28.64
C ARG A 567 -9.52 32.69 -29.26
N SER A 568 -9.20 31.92 -30.28
CA SER A 568 -10.13 31.01 -30.94
C SER A 568 -10.36 29.66 -30.24
N LYS A 569 -9.68 29.40 -29.12
CA LYS A 569 -9.73 28.13 -28.40
C LYS A 569 -10.79 28.17 -27.31
N LYS A 570 -11.18 26.99 -26.82
CA LYS A 570 -12.09 26.84 -25.66
C LYS A 570 -11.39 27.11 -24.33
N ILE A 571 -10.74 28.29 -24.22
CA ILE A 571 -9.92 28.65 -23.06
C ILE A 571 -10.77 28.79 -21.79
N LYS A 572 -11.99 29.36 -21.91
CA LYS A 572 -12.85 29.58 -20.76
C LYS A 572 -13.29 28.28 -20.09
N SER A 573 -13.77 27.32 -20.87
CA SER A 573 -14.16 26.01 -20.32
C SER A 573 -12.97 25.24 -19.73
N ALA A 574 -11.77 25.39 -20.31
CA ALA A 574 -10.58 24.80 -19.74
C ALA A 574 -10.20 25.43 -18.38
N PHE A 575 -10.36 26.75 -18.25
CA PHE A 575 -10.09 27.44 -16.99
C PHE A 575 -11.14 27.13 -15.92
N GLU A 576 -12.40 27.01 -16.30
CA GLU A 576 -13.49 26.57 -15.41
C GLU A 576 -13.19 25.16 -14.86
N TYR A 577 -12.76 24.23 -15.70
CA TYR A 577 -12.33 22.91 -15.24
C TYR A 577 -11.13 22.98 -14.28
N ILE A 578 -10.08 23.75 -14.63
CA ILE A 578 -8.87 23.87 -13.82
C ILE A 578 -9.17 24.49 -12.44
N SER A 579 -10.03 25.52 -12.40
CA SER A 579 -10.36 26.20 -11.15
C SER A 579 -11.33 25.39 -10.28
N ASN A 580 -12.36 24.76 -10.87
CA ASN A 580 -13.42 24.10 -10.11
C ASN A 580 -13.11 22.62 -9.82
N GLU A 581 -12.60 21.86 -10.81
CA GLU A 581 -12.38 20.41 -10.64
C GLU A 581 -10.95 20.09 -10.14
N LEU A 582 -9.96 20.88 -10.59
CA LEU A 582 -8.58 20.69 -10.11
C LEU A 582 -8.26 21.53 -8.88
N ASN A 583 -9.10 22.49 -8.54
CA ASN A 583 -8.91 23.43 -7.41
C ASN A 583 -7.55 24.16 -7.49
N ILE A 584 -7.29 24.79 -8.65
CA ILE A 584 -6.06 25.53 -8.95
C ILE A 584 -6.37 26.99 -9.23
N GLU A 585 -5.62 27.89 -8.60
CA GLU A 585 -5.68 29.32 -8.88
C GLU A 585 -5.03 29.66 -10.22
N ILE A 586 -5.73 30.46 -11.05
CA ILE A 586 -5.21 30.98 -12.31
C ILE A 586 -5.06 32.49 -12.18
N HIS A 587 -3.84 32.99 -12.35
CA HIS A 587 -3.52 34.42 -12.21
C HIS A 587 -3.64 35.13 -13.55
N THR A 588 -4.55 36.10 -13.63
CA THR A 588 -4.71 36.97 -14.82
C THR A 588 -3.71 38.11 -14.77
N VAL A 589 -2.96 38.29 -15.84
CA VAL A 589 -2.03 39.44 -16.01
C VAL A 589 -2.46 40.28 -17.22
N LYS A 590 -2.34 41.62 -17.11
CA LYS A 590 -2.81 42.57 -18.12
C LYS A 590 -1.69 43.20 -18.93
N SER A 591 -0.44 42.91 -18.57
CA SER A 591 0.75 43.34 -19.27
C SER A 591 1.68 42.16 -19.50
N GLY A 592 2.52 42.23 -20.49
CA GLY A 592 3.65 41.31 -20.71
C GLY A 592 4.96 41.80 -20.11
N ASP A 593 4.98 43.02 -19.58
CA ASP A 593 6.13 43.66 -18.93
C ASP A 593 6.28 43.08 -17.52
N SER A 594 7.47 42.62 -17.17
CA SER A 594 7.78 41.99 -15.89
C SER A 594 9.16 42.38 -15.39
N ASP A 595 9.33 42.34 -14.08
CA ASP A 595 10.65 42.36 -13.48
C ASP A 595 11.32 41.01 -13.67
N GLY A 596 12.29 40.97 -14.58
CA GLY A 596 12.90 39.75 -15.12
C GLY A 596 12.65 39.60 -16.63
N PRO A 597 12.44 38.35 -17.16
CA PRO A 597 12.15 38.16 -18.56
C PRO A 597 10.67 38.46 -18.89
N ASP A 598 10.40 39.42 -19.75
CA ASP A 598 9.09 39.73 -20.26
C ASP A 598 8.39 38.48 -20.84
N LEU A 599 7.06 38.41 -20.78
CA LEU A 599 6.26 37.24 -21.17
C LEU A 599 6.38 36.85 -22.64
N GLY A 600 6.92 37.76 -23.49
CA GLY A 600 7.28 37.47 -24.89
C GLY A 600 8.69 36.86 -25.08
N SER A 601 9.49 36.83 -24.03
CA SER A 601 10.90 36.38 -24.06
C SER A 601 11.06 34.89 -24.46
N ASN A 602 12.24 34.59 -25.02
CA ASN A 602 12.69 33.20 -25.25
C ASN A 602 12.86 32.37 -23.96
N SER A 603 12.81 33.00 -22.79
CA SER A 603 12.77 32.31 -21.50
C SER A 603 11.43 31.59 -21.23
N PHE A 604 10.40 31.88 -22.04
CA PHE A 604 9.12 31.13 -22.01
C PHE A 604 9.08 30.15 -23.18
N LYS A 605 9.37 28.87 -22.90
CA LYS A 605 9.45 27.79 -23.89
C LYS A 605 8.09 27.14 -24.10
N LYS A 606 7.70 26.88 -25.37
CA LYS A 606 6.49 26.13 -25.70
C LYS A 606 6.60 24.69 -25.23
N ILE A 607 5.52 24.16 -24.63
CA ILE A 607 5.38 22.76 -24.24
C ILE A 607 4.54 22.03 -25.31
N ASN A 608 5.03 20.85 -25.71
CA ASN A 608 4.32 19.97 -26.64
C ASN A 608 3.57 18.88 -25.86
N LYS A 609 2.44 18.42 -26.44
CA LYS A 609 1.70 17.26 -25.92
C LYS A 609 2.63 16.05 -25.87
N LYS A 610 2.51 15.26 -24.81
CA LYS A 610 3.26 14.01 -24.63
C LYS A 610 2.34 12.80 -24.86
N GLU A 611 2.79 11.87 -25.70
CA GLU A 611 2.19 10.56 -25.87
C GLU A 611 3.03 9.56 -25.08
N ILE A 612 2.44 8.93 -24.04
CA ILE A 612 3.18 8.21 -22.98
C ILE A 612 2.90 6.72 -23.07
N ALA A 613 3.95 5.90 -23.07
CA ALA A 613 3.85 4.47 -22.83
C ALA A 613 4.52 4.10 -21.49
N LEU A 614 3.94 3.12 -20.80
CA LEU A 614 4.45 2.47 -19.60
C LEU A 614 4.75 1.01 -19.94
N ILE A 615 6.01 0.61 -19.84
CA ILE A 615 6.40 -0.80 -20.06
C ILE A 615 5.92 -1.63 -18.86
N ILE A 616 5.21 -2.71 -19.17
CA ILE A 616 4.67 -3.68 -18.23
C ILE A 616 5.03 -5.10 -18.63
N GLY A 617 4.66 -6.09 -17.84
CA GLY A 617 4.77 -7.51 -18.21
C GLY A 617 5.86 -8.26 -17.47
N ASN A 618 6.10 -9.50 -17.89
CA ASN A 618 6.93 -10.43 -17.16
C ASN A 618 8.37 -9.94 -16.94
N GLY A 619 8.77 -9.81 -15.67
CA GLY A 619 10.07 -9.32 -15.25
C GLY A 619 10.10 -7.84 -14.88
N VAL A 620 9.08 -7.07 -15.25
CA VAL A 620 8.87 -5.69 -14.76
C VAL A 620 8.30 -5.77 -13.34
N ASN A 621 8.78 -4.90 -12.44
CA ASN A 621 8.25 -4.79 -11.09
C ASN A 621 6.82 -4.22 -11.16
N ALA A 622 5.83 -5.04 -10.76
CA ALA A 622 4.43 -4.65 -10.85
C ALA A 622 4.06 -3.50 -9.91
N TYR A 623 4.68 -3.43 -8.71
CA TYR A 623 4.43 -2.32 -7.77
C TYR A 623 4.91 -0.99 -8.36
N ASP A 624 6.17 -0.93 -8.84
CA ASP A 624 6.71 0.30 -9.44
C ASP A 624 5.89 0.73 -10.67
N ALA A 625 5.44 -0.22 -11.50
CA ALA A 625 4.58 0.07 -12.66
C ALA A 625 3.18 0.58 -12.23
N GLY A 626 2.59 -0.04 -11.21
CA GLY A 626 1.28 0.36 -10.67
C GLY A 626 1.28 1.75 -10.05
N GLU A 627 2.35 2.08 -9.33
CA GLU A 627 2.53 3.39 -8.73
C GLU A 627 2.64 4.51 -9.79
N VAL A 628 3.33 4.23 -10.90
CA VAL A 628 3.38 5.15 -12.05
C VAL A 628 2.00 5.27 -12.70
N TRP A 629 1.34 4.14 -12.97
CA TRP A 629 0.01 4.12 -13.58
C TRP A 629 -1.01 4.89 -12.74
N HIS A 630 -1.07 4.63 -11.43
CA HIS A 630 -1.98 5.32 -10.51
C HIS A 630 -1.72 6.84 -10.45
N LEU A 631 -0.45 7.27 -10.44
CA LEU A 631 -0.11 8.70 -10.45
C LEU A 631 -0.59 9.39 -11.73
N LEU A 632 -0.35 8.77 -12.89
CA LEU A 632 -0.73 9.35 -14.19
C LEU A 632 -2.25 9.32 -14.39
N ASP A 633 -2.85 8.16 -14.27
CA ASP A 633 -4.27 7.91 -14.56
C ASP A 633 -5.18 8.46 -13.47
N TYR A 634 -5.12 7.89 -12.27
CA TYR A 634 -6.07 8.20 -11.19
C TYR A 634 -5.89 9.60 -10.60
N ARG A 635 -4.62 10.03 -10.37
CA ARG A 635 -4.35 11.32 -9.71
C ARG A 635 -4.27 12.50 -10.66
N SER A 636 -3.86 12.28 -11.89
CA SER A 636 -3.51 13.37 -12.83
C SER A 636 -4.32 13.36 -14.11
N SER A 637 -5.21 12.39 -14.31
CA SER A 637 -6.04 12.22 -15.53
C SER A 637 -5.20 12.28 -16.82
N ILE A 638 -4.01 11.67 -16.78
CA ILE A 638 -3.07 11.57 -17.89
C ILE A 638 -3.17 10.16 -18.47
N ALA A 639 -3.61 10.05 -19.72
CA ALA A 639 -3.68 8.78 -20.42
C ALA A 639 -2.29 8.17 -20.61
N VAL A 640 -2.17 6.86 -20.40
CA VAL A 640 -0.93 6.10 -20.57
C VAL A 640 -1.20 4.77 -21.24
N THR A 641 -0.44 4.45 -22.30
CA THR A 641 -0.49 3.14 -22.95
C THR A 641 0.33 2.14 -22.17
N LYS A 642 -0.31 1.11 -21.63
CA LYS A 642 0.38 -0.02 -20.98
C LYS A 642 0.91 -0.95 -22.06
N LEU A 643 2.22 -0.98 -22.27
CA LEU A 643 2.90 -1.70 -23.35
C LEU A 643 3.61 -2.92 -22.80
N GLU A 644 3.13 -4.11 -23.19
CA GLU A 644 3.73 -5.38 -22.79
C GLU A 644 5.18 -5.47 -23.29
N ILE A 645 6.09 -5.86 -22.41
CA ILE A 645 7.53 -5.98 -22.76
C ILE A 645 7.79 -6.98 -23.88
N ASN A 646 6.97 -8.02 -24.00
CA ASN A 646 7.08 -9.02 -25.06
C ASN A 646 6.68 -8.45 -26.43
N ASP A 647 5.77 -7.46 -26.43
CA ASP A 647 5.26 -6.83 -27.64
C ASP A 647 6.19 -5.72 -28.15
N LEU A 648 7.10 -5.26 -27.31
CA LEU A 648 8.04 -4.19 -27.64
C LEU A 648 8.83 -4.47 -28.92
N SER A 649 9.15 -5.72 -29.22
CA SER A 649 9.97 -6.09 -30.39
C SER A 649 9.29 -5.77 -31.73
N TYR A 650 7.98 -5.71 -31.81
CA TYR A 650 7.21 -5.42 -33.02
C TYR A 650 6.32 -4.18 -32.94
N ALA A 651 6.09 -3.62 -31.74
CA ALA A 651 5.32 -2.38 -31.59
C ALA A 651 5.95 -1.21 -32.34
N ASN A 652 5.16 -0.36 -32.96
CA ASN A 652 5.63 0.91 -33.50
C ASN A 652 5.83 1.92 -32.36
N LEU A 653 7.07 2.22 -31.99
CA LEU A 653 7.39 3.12 -30.87
C LEU A 653 7.34 4.61 -31.28
N ASP A 654 7.34 4.93 -32.58
CA ASP A 654 7.38 6.33 -33.06
C ASP A 654 6.09 7.11 -32.75
N GLN A 655 5.00 6.41 -32.39
CA GLN A 655 3.79 7.03 -31.86
C GLN A 655 3.93 7.61 -30.45
N PHE A 656 4.97 7.22 -29.70
CA PHE A 656 5.22 7.69 -28.34
C PHE A 656 6.35 8.73 -28.31
N THR A 657 6.13 9.79 -27.54
CA THR A 657 7.18 10.77 -27.24
C THR A 657 7.99 10.39 -26.01
N THR A 658 7.37 9.67 -25.10
CA THR A 658 7.93 9.30 -23.78
C THR A 658 7.58 7.85 -23.45
N ILE A 659 8.60 7.06 -23.10
CA ILE A 659 8.44 5.70 -22.60
C ILE A 659 8.97 5.65 -21.16
N ILE A 660 8.15 5.14 -20.24
CA ILE A 660 8.53 4.92 -18.83
C ILE A 660 8.82 3.43 -18.67
N PHE A 661 10.03 3.12 -18.21
CA PHE A 661 10.50 1.77 -17.97
C PHE A 661 10.78 1.56 -16.48
N PRO A 662 9.84 0.99 -15.71
CA PRO A 662 10.01 0.69 -14.29
C PRO A 662 11.16 -0.28 -14.02
N ASP A 663 11.39 -0.63 -12.75
CA ASP A 663 12.46 -1.56 -12.36
C ASP A 663 12.33 -2.91 -13.11
N TYR A 664 13.39 -3.27 -13.83
CA TYR A 664 13.48 -4.51 -14.61
C TYR A 664 14.87 -5.12 -14.48
N LYS A 665 14.94 -6.33 -13.96
CA LYS A 665 16.22 -7.00 -13.66
C LYS A 665 16.63 -8.06 -14.67
N LYS A 666 15.75 -8.36 -15.64
CA LYS A 666 16.06 -9.33 -16.69
C LYS A 666 16.81 -8.66 -17.84
N GLU A 667 17.64 -9.42 -18.53
CA GLU A 667 18.30 -8.97 -19.73
C GLU A 667 17.45 -9.31 -20.96
N ASN A 668 17.24 -8.34 -21.87
CA ASN A 668 16.55 -8.56 -23.14
C ASN A 668 17.15 -7.63 -24.22
N GLU A 669 18.13 -8.17 -24.94
CA GLU A 669 18.89 -7.42 -25.97
C GLU A 669 17.97 -6.78 -27.01
N LYS A 670 16.95 -7.52 -27.52
CA LYS A 670 16.03 -7.02 -28.55
C LYS A 670 15.28 -5.77 -28.08
N VAL A 671 14.82 -5.78 -26.81
CA VAL A 671 14.15 -4.64 -26.20
C VAL A 671 15.05 -3.43 -26.13
N TYR A 672 16.28 -3.57 -25.58
CA TYR A 672 17.20 -2.43 -25.42
C TYR A 672 17.70 -1.88 -26.76
N LYS A 673 17.99 -2.73 -27.75
CA LYS A 673 18.35 -2.29 -29.12
C LYS A 673 17.22 -1.48 -29.77
N LYS A 674 15.97 -1.93 -29.62
CA LYS A 674 14.81 -1.22 -30.18
C LYS A 674 14.58 0.12 -29.47
N LEU A 675 14.68 0.16 -28.14
CA LEU A 675 14.59 1.40 -27.35
C LEU A 675 15.70 2.37 -27.76
N LYS A 676 16.97 1.92 -27.93
CA LYS A 676 18.08 2.76 -28.39
C LYS A 676 17.77 3.42 -29.71
N ASN A 677 17.37 2.63 -30.72
CA ASN A 677 17.00 3.15 -32.04
C ASN A 677 15.87 4.18 -31.99
N TRP A 678 14.87 4.00 -31.10
CA TRP A 678 13.77 4.94 -30.91
C TRP A 678 14.25 6.23 -30.23
N ILE A 679 15.13 6.13 -29.21
CA ILE A 679 15.72 7.29 -28.54
C ILE A 679 16.58 8.09 -29.55
N ASP A 680 17.40 7.43 -30.38
CA ASP A 680 18.23 8.09 -31.38
C ASP A 680 17.43 8.95 -32.37
N ARG A 681 16.14 8.60 -32.62
CA ARG A 681 15.21 9.36 -33.44
C ARG A 681 14.47 10.49 -32.70
N GLY A 682 14.61 10.61 -31.38
CA GLY A 682 14.03 11.72 -30.60
C GLY A 682 13.17 11.31 -29.40
N GLY A 683 13.04 10.02 -29.11
CA GLY A 683 12.29 9.53 -27.98
C GLY A 683 12.92 9.84 -26.62
N THR A 684 12.11 10.01 -25.58
CA THR A 684 12.56 10.19 -24.20
C THR A 684 12.28 8.92 -23.40
N LEU A 685 13.34 8.25 -22.92
CA LEU A 685 13.23 7.10 -22.02
C LEU A 685 13.42 7.56 -20.57
N ILE A 686 12.41 7.31 -19.72
CA ILE A 686 12.52 7.45 -18.25
C ILE A 686 12.66 6.05 -17.66
N SER A 687 13.78 5.78 -16.99
CA SER A 687 14.10 4.43 -16.53
C SER A 687 14.56 4.41 -15.07
N TYR A 688 14.31 3.28 -14.40
CA TYR A 688 14.53 3.14 -12.97
C TYR A 688 15.47 1.99 -12.61
N LYS A 689 16.19 2.15 -11.48
CA LYS A 689 16.84 1.08 -10.67
C LYS A 689 17.57 0.00 -11.51
N GLY A 690 17.08 -1.25 -11.51
CA GLY A 690 17.72 -2.43 -12.09
C GLY A 690 18.02 -2.35 -13.60
N ASN A 691 17.39 -1.43 -14.33
CA ASN A 691 17.71 -1.18 -15.74
C ASN A 691 19.15 -0.70 -15.99
N LEU A 692 19.84 -0.16 -14.96
CA LEU A 692 21.18 0.40 -15.09
C LEU A 692 22.18 -0.54 -15.77
N LYS A 693 22.19 -1.81 -15.34
CA LYS A 693 23.11 -2.80 -15.88
C LYS A 693 22.95 -2.98 -17.41
N SER A 694 21.71 -3.08 -17.86
CA SER A 694 21.43 -3.25 -19.30
C SER A 694 21.62 -1.95 -20.07
N LEU A 695 21.25 -0.78 -19.52
CA LEU A 695 21.51 0.52 -20.15
C LEU A 695 23.01 0.75 -20.38
N ASN A 696 23.86 0.36 -19.42
CA ASN A 696 25.33 0.43 -19.59
C ASN A 696 25.83 -0.62 -20.58
N LYS A 697 25.35 -1.86 -20.54
CA LYS A 697 25.75 -2.95 -21.43
C LYS A 697 25.52 -2.62 -22.91
N TYR A 698 24.44 -1.89 -23.23
CA TYR A 698 24.06 -1.53 -24.59
C TYR A 698 24.50 -0.10 -24.97
N ASP A 699 25.47 0.47 -24.26
CA ASP A 699 26.04 1.83 -24.49
C ASP A 699 25.00 2.95 -24.52
N MET A 700 23.92 2.80 -23.75
CA MET A 700 22.85 3.77 -23.70
C MET A 700 23.12 4.86 -22.64
N LEU A 701 23.64 4.48 -21.46
CA LEU A 701 23.84 5.43 -20.36
C LEU A 701 25.33 5.69 -20.05
N ASN A 702 26.16 4.65 -19.96
CA ASN A 702 27.61 4.70 -19.71
C ASN A 702 27.96 5.46 -18.41
N THR A 703 27.30 5.11 -17.31
CA THR A 703 27.54 5.74 -16.01
C THR A 703 28.16 4.73 -15.02
N LYS A 704 29.05 5.24 -14.15
CA LYS A 704 29.67 4.42 -13.11
C LYS A 704 28.82 4.41 -11.86
N SER A 705 28.88 3.31 -11.13
CA SER A 705 28.29 3.18 -9.79
C SER A 705 29.38 2.86 -8.79
N LYS A 706 29.28 3.48 -7.62
CA LYS A 706 30.15 3.18 -6.48
C LYS A 706 29.84 1.77 -5.97
N SER A 707 30.84 1.02 -5.63
CA SER A 707 30.73 -0.28 -4.98
C SER A 707 31.86 -0.46 -3.98
N LYS A 708 31.65 -1.32 -3.01
CA LYS A 708 32.66 -1.71 -2.01
C LYS A 708 32.59 -3.23 -1.86
N ASP A 709 33.73 -3.87 -1.83
CA ASP A 709 33.78 -5.28 -1.53
C ASP A 709 33.42 -5.51 -0.05
N LEU A 710 32.44 -6.38 0.17
CA LEU A 710 31.98 -6.74 1.50
C LEU A 710 32.79 -7.93 2.00
N VAL A 711 33.58 -7.73 3.04
CA VAL A 711 34.35 -8.78 3.70
C VAL A 711 33.68 -9.13 5.03
N ALA A 712 33.21 -10.39 5.16
CA ALA A 712 32.58 -10.90 6.37
C ALA A 712 33.64 -11.40 7.37
N GLU A 713 34.34 -10.46 8.04
CA GLU A 713 35.33 -10.81 9.06
C GLU A 713 34.65 -11.29 10.36
N LYS A 714 35.10 -12.44 10.89
CA LYS A 714 34.59 -13.03 12.15
C LYS A 714 33.08 -13.34 12.16
N VAL A 715 32.46 -13.52 10.97
CA VAL A 715 31.07 -13.95 10.84
C VAL A 715 31.01 -15.47 10.76
N THR A 716 30.24 -16.11 11.64
CA THR A 716 30.01 -17.56 11.60
C THR A 716 29.14 -17.95 10.42
N PHE A 717 29.19 -19.22 10.00
CA PHE A 717 28.33 -19.71 8.90
C PHE A 717 26.83 -19.51 9.19
N GLU A 718 26.41 -19.73 10.43
CA GLU A 718 25.03 -19.48 10.88
C GLU A 718 24.60 -18.03 10.66
N ASN A 719 25.49 -17.06 10.92
CA ASN A 719 25.22 -15.62 10.78
C ASN A 719 25.49 -15.05 9.39
N LYS A 720 25.89 -15.89 8.41
CA LYS A 720 26.16 -15.46 7.04
C LYS A 720 24.97 -14.71 6.41
N SER A 721 23.76 -15.27 6.51
CA SER A 721 22.55 -14.67 5.95
C SER A 721 22.21 -13.33 6.63
N ASN A 722 22.42 -13.23 7.93
CA ASN A 722 22.19 -11.99 8.70
C ASN A 722 23.17 -10.88 8.25
N PHE A 723 24.44 -11.22 8.04
CA PHE A 723 25.44 -10.27 7.55
C PHE A 723 25.05 -9.66 6.20
N TYR A 724 24.67 -10.48 5.22
CA TYR A 724 24.22 -9.99 3.92
C TYR A 724 22.86 -9.30 4.00
N GLY A 725 21.93 -9.76 4.83
CA GLY A 725 20.63 -9.13 5.06
C GLY A 725 20.77 -7.71 5.64
N ALA A 726 21.75 -7.48 6.51
CA ALA A 726 22.05 -6.15 7.07
C ALA A 726 22.57 -5.15 6.02
N GLN A 727 23.03 -5.61 4.86
CA GLN A 727 23.44 -4.74 3.74
C GLN A 727 22.29 -4.32 2.82
N VAL A 728 21.10 -4.86 3.01
CA VAL A 728 19.91 -4.48 2.24
C VAL A 728 19.35 -3.16 2.80
N ILE A 729 19.10 -2.18 1.93
CA ILE A 729 18.31 -1.00 2.27
C ILE A 729 16.85 -1.38 2.03
N GLY A 730 16.16 -1.84 3.08
CA GLY A 730 14.74 -2.26 3.01
C GLY A 730 13.80 -1.09 2.75
N GLY A 731 14.17 0.11 3.23
CA GLY A 731 13.45 1.36 3.05
C GLY A 731 13.84 2.35 4.13
N ALA A 732 14.53 3.43 3.73
CA ALA A 732 14.96 4.51 4.60
C ALA A 732 14.85 5.85 3.88
N ILE A 733 14.91 6.96 4.64
CA ILE A 733 14.67 8.31 4.15
C ILE A 733 15.97 9.11 4.22
N PHE A 734 16.30 9.75 3.11
CA PHE A 734 17.55 10.46 2.95
C PHE A 734 17.34 11.89 2.44
N GLU A 735 18.16 12.82 2.90
CA GLU A 735 18.22 14.20 2.43
C GLU A 735 19.00 14.29 1.12
N THR A 736 18.43 15.02 0.16
CA THR A 736 19.08 15.39 -1.08
C THR A 736 19.19 16.89 -1.23
N ILE A 737 20.14 17.34 -2.07
CA ILE A 737 20.37 18.73 -2.47
C ILE A 737 19.95 18.86 -3.93
N LEU A 738 19.17 19.90 -4.24
CA LEU A 738 18.59 20.19 -5.53
C LEU A 738 19.21 21.42 -6.17
N ASP A 739 19.52 21.35 -7.47
CA ASP A 739 19.67 22.53 -8.32
C ASP A 739 18.28 22.97 -8.80
N LEU A 740 17.72 24.01 -8.22
CA LEU A 740 16.36 24.48 -8.52
C LEU A 740 16.21 25.04 -9.95
N SER A 741 17.28 25.46 -10.56
CA SER A 741 17.27 25.97 -11.93
C SER A 741 17.18 24.89 -13.01
N HIS A 742 17.46 23.64 -12.64
CA HIS A 742 17.37 22.51 -13.57
C HIS A 742 15.93 22.06 -13.77
N PRO A 743 15.45 21.80 -15.02
CA PRO A 743 14.05 21.47 -15.31
C PRO A 743 13.48 20.27 -14.56
N ILE A 744 14.30 19.30 -14.16
CA ILE A 744 13.87 18.14 -13.35
C ILE A 744 13.35 18.57 -11.97
N ASN A 745 13.73 19.73 -11.46
CA ASN A 745 13.39 20.27 -10.16
C ASN A 745 12.37 21.42 -10.21
N TYR A 746 11.85 21.79 -11.39
CA TYR A 746 10.86 22.87 -11.49
C TYR A 746 9.65 22.64 -10.58
N GLY A 747 9.18 23.73 -9.97
CA GLY A 747 8.12 23.70 -8.96
C GLY A 747 8.60 23.32 -7.56
N LYS A 748 9.89 23.05 -7.34
CA LYS A 748 10.49 22.96 -6.02
C LYS A 748 10.96 24.35 -5.58
N THR A 749 10.71 24.67 -4.33
CA THR A 749 11.03 25.99 -3.73
C THR A 749 12.13 25.90 -2.67
N ARG A 750 12.51 24.68 -2.29
CA ARG A 750 13.58 24.40 -1.32
C ARG A 750 14.70 23.62 -2.00
N SER A 751 15.93 23.96 -1.69
CA SER A 751 17.13 23.28 -2.19
C SER A 751 17.40 21.91 -1.53
N LYS A 752 16.59 21.50 -0.55
CA LYS A 752 16.67 20.23 0.13
C LYS A 752 15.35 19.48 0.02
N MET A 753 15.42 18.18 -0.23
CA MET A 753 14.24 17.32 -0.37
C MET A 753 14.51 15.94 0.24
N PRO A 754 13.54 15.38 1.02
CA PRO A 754 13.61 13.99 1.44
C PRO A 754 13.29 13.04 0.28
N ILE A 755 14.08 11.96 0.16
CA ILE A 755 13.82 10.87 -0.79
C ILE A 755 13.75 9.53 -0.02
N PHE A 756 12.78 8.70 -0.38
CA PHE A 756 12.72 7.31 0.05
C PHE A 756 13.61 6.44 -0.83
N ARG A 757 14.36 5.55 -0.21
CA ARG A 757 15.28 4.66 -0.90
C ARG A 757 15.17 3.23 -0.43
N ASN A 758 15.05 2.31 -1.39
CA ASN A 758 15.10 0.85 -1.18
C ASN A 758 16.01 0.16 -2.22
N SER A 759 17.06 0.83 -2.65
CA SER A 759 18.03 0.29 -3.60
C SER A 759 19.48 0.54 -3.11
N THR A 760 20.42 -0.29 -3.57
CA THR A 760 21.85 -0.18 -3.30
C THR A 760 22.64 0.32 -4.52
N ILE A 761 21.99 1.04 -5.41
CA ILE A 761 22.61 1.61 -6.62
C ILE A 761 23.09 3.03 -6.30
N PHE A 762 24.39 3.25 -6.19
CA PHE A 762 24.99 4.55 -5.87
C PHE A 762 25.75 5.07 -7.10
N LEU A 763 25.23 6.10 -7.79
CA LEU A 763 25.87 6.65 -8.97
C LEU A 763 26.99 7.60 -8.59
N ASP A 764 28.13 7.48 -9.28
CA ASP A 764 29.12 8.53 -9.25
C ASP A 764 28.55 9.83 -9.83
N PRO A 765 28.74 10.98 -9.16
CA PRO A 765 28.37 12.27 -9.75
C PRO A 765 29.17 12.56 -11.01
N ASP A 766 28.57 13.31 -11.92
CA ASP A 766 29.28 13.83 -13.10
C ASP A 766 30.35 14.87 -12.68
N THR A 767 31.41 14.97 -13.43
CA THR A 767 32.45 15.97 -13.20
C THR A 767 31.95 17.40 -13.41
N GLN A 768 30.97 17.59 -14.26
CA GLN A 768 30.29 18.87 -14.45
C GLN A 768 29.15 18.99 -13.44
N SER A 769 29.21 19.98 -12.57
CA SER A 769 28.25 20.15 -11.45
C SER A 769 26.80 20.27 -11.93
N TYR A 770 26.57 20.97 -13.05
CA TYR A 770 25.21 21.16 -13.63
C TYR A 770 24.57 19.87 -14.18
N ASN A 771 25.34 18.78 -14.35
CA ASN A 771 24.85 17.46 -14.72
C ASN A 771 24.38 16.63 -13.50
N ASN A 772 24.47 17.20 -12.30
CA ASN A 772 24.06 16.55 -11.04
C ASN A 772 22.91 17.32 -10.37
N PRO A 773 21.73 17.38 -10.98
CA PRO A 773 20.65 18.25 -10.49
C PRO A 773 20.05 17.79 -9.16
N ILE A 774 20.23 16.52 -8.76
CA ILE A 774 19.81 15.97 -7.47
C ILE A 774 20.94 15.06 -6.95
N VAL A 775 21.50 15.40 -5.79
CA VAL A 775 22.56 14.61 -5.13
C VAL A 775 22.22 14.37 -3.66
N TYR A 776 22.68 13.27 -3.10
CA TYR A 776 22.57 13.03 -1.65
C TYR A 776 23.50 13.98 -0.90
N SER A 777 23.03 14.50 0.24
CA SER A 777 23.85 15.37 1.10
C SER A 777 25.03 14.60 1.73
N GLN A 778 25.97 15.29 2.37
CA GLN A 778 27.10 14.66 3.05
C GLN A 778 26.68 13.93 4.34
N ASN A 779 25.56 14.32 4.94
CA ASN A 779 24.92 13.65 6.09
C ASN A 779 23.48 13.28 5.71
N PRO A 780 23.26 12.28 4.82
CA PRO A 780 22.01 12.14 4.13
C PRO A 780 20.92 11.45 4.96
N LEU A 781 21.24 10.64 5.97
CA LEU A 781 20.25 9.82 6.70
C LEU A 781 19.33 10.70 7.54
N LEU A 782 18.03 10.73 7.21
CA LEU A 782 16.98 11.42 7.96
C LEU A 782 16.21 10.48 8.89
N SER A 783 15.89 9.27 8.43
CA SER A 783 15.18 8.25 9.20
C SER A 783 15.35 6.87 8.54
N GLY A 784 15.42 5.82 9.35
CA GLY A 784 15.55 4.44 8.90
C GLY A 784 16.96 3.86 9.05
N TYR A 785 17.07 2.58 8.68
CA TYR A 785 18.30 1.80 8.79
C TYR A 785 19.08 1.79 7.48
N ILE A 786 20.38 1.96 7.58
CA ILE A 786 21.37 1.73 6.52
C ILE A 786 22.66 1.23 7.15
N SER A 787 23.35 0.25 6.54
CA SER A 787 24.67 -0.18 7.00
C SER A 787 25.69 0.94 6.82
N LYS A 788 26.77 0.90 7.62
CA LYS A 788 27.87 1.89 7.55
C LYS A 788 28.49 1.93 6.16
N GLU A 789 28.70 0.77 5.54
CA GLU A 789 29.27 0.63 4.20
C GLU A 789 28.42 1.35 3.15
N ASN A 790 27.10 1.11 3.18
CA ASN A 790 26.17 1.76 2.25
C ASN A 790 26.01 3.26 2.55
N LEU A 791 26.06 3.66 3.82
CA LEU A 791 26.04 5.07 4.21
C LEU A 791 27.24 5.84 3.65
N ASP A 792 28.43 5.23 3.63
CA ASP A 792 29.61 5.86 3.02
C ASP A 792 29.50 5.97 1.49
N LEU A 793 28.86 4.98 0.83
CA LEU A 793 28.66 4.99 -0.63
C LEU A 793 27.61 6.03 -1.08
N ILE A 794 26.54 6.23 -0.29
CA ILE A 794 25.46 7.14 -0.68
C ILE A 794 25.86 8.63 -0.60
N LYS A 795 26.78 9.00 0.29
CA LYS A 795 27.24 10.39 0.46
C LYS A 795 27.68 11.01 -0.87
N GLY A 796 27.05 12.11 -1.26
CA GLY A 796 27.34 12.83 -2.50
C GLY A 796 27.08 12.03 -3.78
N SER A 797 26.39 10.87 -3.72
CA SER A 797 26.03 10.14 -4.94
C SER A 797 24.86 10.82 -5.67
N SER A 798 24.77 10.64 -6.99
CA SER A 798 23.72 11.24 -7.80
C SER A 798 22.43 10.39 -7.74
N VAL A 799 21.28 11.05 -7.67
CA VAL A 799 19.94 10.43 -7.70
C VAL A 799 19.44 10.23 -9.12
N VAL A 800 19.83 11.14 -10.02
CA VAL A 800 19.37 11.15 -11.40
C VAL A 800 20.53 11.33 -12.35
N LYS A 801 20.50 10.58 -13.46
CA LYS A 801 21.41 10.78 -14.59
C LYS A 801 20.61 11.06 -15.85
N ILE A 802 20.94 12.17 -16.51
CA ILE A 802 20.33 12.57 -17.77
C ILE A 802 21.40 12.50 -18.86
N LYS A 803 21.11 11.83 -19.97
CA LYS A 803 22.05 11.67 -21.08
C LYS A 803 21.34 11.80 -22.42
N GLY A 804 21.82 12.70 -23.26
CA GLY A 804 21.42 12.77 -24.65
C GLY A 804 21.91 11.54 -25.43
N ASN A 805 21.06 11.02 -26.32
CA ASN A 805 21.39 9.92 -27.23
C ASN A 805 20.75 10.23 -28.59
N GLY A 806 21.56 10.50 -29.63
CA GLY A 806 21.04 10.96 -30.91
C GLY A 806 20.20 12.24 -30.75
N LYS A 807 18.95 12.21 -31.21
CA LYS A 807 17.99 13.32 -31.03
C LYS A 807 17.16 13.25 -29.76
N GLY A 808 17.19 12.11 -29.05
CA GLY A 808 16.43 11.87 -27.84
C GLY A 808 17.30 11.82 -26.60
N LYS A 809 16.77 11.29 -25.52
CA LYS A 809 17.48 11.24 -24.24
C LYS A 809 17.00 10.15 -23.30
N ILE A 810 17.82 9.85 -22.31
CA ILE A 810 17.54 8.95 -21.22
C ILE A 810 17.58 9.75 -19.91
N ILE A 811 16.54 9.59 -19.11
CA ILE A 811 16.46 10.09 -17.73
C ILE A 811 16.41 8.86 -16.84
N TYR A 812 17.51 8.58 -16.16
CA TYR A 812 17.62 7.42 -15.27
C TYR A 812 17.54 7.86 -13.81
N LEU A 813 16.71 7.17 -13.03
CA LEU A 813 16.42 7.43 -11.62
C LEU A 813 16.86 6.24 -10.75
N THR A 814 17.65 6.49 -9.70
CA THR A 814 18.11 5.45 -8.78
C THR A 814 17.04 4.98 -7.81
N ASP A 815 15.99 5.80 -7.61
CA ASP A 815 14.97 5.61 -6.59
C ASP A 815 13.57 5.75 -7.15
N ASN A 816 12.61 5.11 -6.46
CA ASN A 816 11.20 5.20 -6.80
C ASN A 816 10.65 6.59 -6.39
N THR A 817 10.04 7.29 -7.33
CA THR A 817 9.46 8.63 -7.13
C THR A 817 8.02 8.63 -6.63
N ASN A 818 7.37 7.44 -6.53
CA ASN A 818 5.93 7.32 -6.32
C ASN A 818 5.56 6.30 -5.24
N PHE A 819 6.49 5.94 -4.38
CA PHE A 819 6.41 4.82 -3.46
C PHE A 819 5.09 4.74 -2.70
N ARG A 820 4.40 3.61 -2.84
CA ARG A 820 3.14 3.24 -2.15
C ARG A 820 2.08 4.34 -2.17
N ALA A 821 2.01 5.13 -3.24
CA ALA A 821 1.06 6.22 -3.44
C ALA A 821 1.04 7.31 -2.33
N PHE A 822 1.79 7.22 -1.24
CA PHE A 822 1.84 8.26 -0.20
C PHE A 822 3.07 9.17 -0.26
N TRP A 823 4.07 8.87 -1.13
CA TRP A 823 5.22 9.73 -1.37
C TRP A 823 4.89 10.85 -2.35
N TYR A 824 4.07 11.83 -1.89
CA TYR A 824 3.65 12.98 -2.68
C TYR A 824 4.81 13.91 -3.03
N GLY A 825 5.79 14.05 -2.14
CA GLY A 825 6.90 14.98 -2.28
C GLY A 825 7.75 14.74 -3.53
N THR A 826 7.94 13.51 -3.96
CA THR A 826 8.81 13.15 -5.09
C THR A 826 8.08 12.97 -6.43
N ASN A 827 6.74 12.97 -6.45
CA ASN A 827 5.95 12.76 -7.68
C ASN A 827 6.27 13.79 -8.77
N LYS A 828 6.59 15.02 -8.37
CA LYS A 828 6.93 16.12 -9.29
C LYS A 828 8.16 15.80 -10.14
N ILE A 829 9.11 15.01 -9.65
CA ILE A 829 10.30 14.57 -10.40
C ILE A 829 9.89 13.80 -11.66
N LEU A 830 8.99 12.82 -11.54
CA LEU A 830 8.50 12.07 -12.70
C LEU A 830 7.70 12.97 -13.66
N MET A 831 6.86 13.86 -13.13
CA MET A 831 6.09 14.79 -13.97
C MET A 831 7.00 15.74 -14.75
N ASN A 832 8.06 16.25 -14.12
CA ASN A 832 9.06 17.08 -14.77
C ASN A 832 9.84 16.29 -15.83
N ALA A 833 10.21 15.04 -15.55
CA ALA A 833 10.85 14.17 -16.53
C ALA A 833 9.96 13.93 -17.76
N ILE A 834 8.63 13.87 -17.60
CA ILE A 834 7.69 13.73 -18.71
C ILE A 834 7.54 15.05 -19.50
N PHE A 835 7.17 16.14 -18.84
CA PHE A 835 6.75 17.37 -19.51
C PHE A 835 7.91 18.28 -19.91
N PHE A 836 9.01 18.28 -19.18
CA PHE A 836 10.12 19.22 -19.36
C PHE A 836 11.40 18.56 -19.90
N SER A 837 11.33 17.28 -20.28
CA SER A 837 12.47 16.59 -20.89
C SER A 837 13.09 17.37 -22.07
N ASP A 838 12.27 18.04 -22.87
CA ASP A 838 12.76 18.80 -24.04
C ASP A 838 13.74 19.93 -23.67
N PHE A 839 13.79 20.34 -22.41
CA PHE A 839 14.63 21.42 -21.89
C PHE A 839 15.82 20.91 -21.05
N MET A 840 16.00 19.61 -20.94
CA MET A 840 17.08 18.95 -20.20
C MET A 840 18.16 18.48 -21.22
N ASN A 841 19.00 19.35 -21.67
CA ASN A 841 20.07 19.02 -22.64
C ASN A 841 21.42 18.96 -21.97
#